data_5cfff2bb8cff90e7bfabda1b1d89a401
#
_entry.id   5cfff2bb8cff90e7bfabda1b1d89a401
#
_cell.length_a   1.000
_cell.length_b   1.000
_cell.length_c   1.000
_cell.angle_alpha   90.00
_cell.angle_beta   90.00
_cell.angle_gamma   90.00
#
_symmetry.space_group_name_H-M   'P 1'
#
loop_
_entity.id
_entity.type
_entity.pdbx_description
1 polymer ?
#
loop_
_entity_poly.entity_id
_entity_poly.type
_entity_poly.pdbx_seq_one_letter_code
_entity_poly.pdbx_strand_id
1 'polypeptide(L)'
;MKVFFFPDYSGYVYRDLSDISFNETVQGIGGLLNFLELHSGKKREEKSTLERILSYKKAIEKYLSSSDASFKESFLVDPFGTSERLLSWRDNLVSYGWKGEVKSQPSRLFEDLKATEEFFSDDSIWERIERIREDVDKGSLLPESLEIVVPFSMDSFHPQIKGLLHSLEKRGVNISVNHGTVRYEESDLSRVTSFLSGENDGLELKGDGSFNILSFPTNEDAYRFLAVEGTGGSVYIESHSDILDNWLKCADKPAVGSTVSGMTEVAGLPILGLRLFKNPLNPEYLLSWLTTPSSPIPSSLGLSLSGEIVSSGGFFNKRCKSKVDEYLSEDLSFLKDEKEKEAILSHKRRIVESFLPKKEYYDYGEFVRKEDITSFIGALTEYSLSKQDKSGFPYIYNELKIILSYFSEDERELVPYSEIEALISLISRPLSLVEYERERGSLTVMTSPFSFVSFPDSIIWNGLDEMTGTIISSSFLRPKEKEFVSSLPYFWKEENEMKYQTLSTLIPFRYAKKKMDIVLVSKTESMEDTLQNPFLIRIFQKVKEEEFLKIIKRPTISMDKTKKADVFSNDLGEDNTYVTFSALDRIKWPDHESYSSLENLIYHPLDYFMSSILDLNPVGVTEMNKLSSTMGTVAHRVIEVIFSKRSDVEGSGTPIYIENILKERSDRIIDEIIEEKGAILLFDENYNKTLIFRKELKECLNKLLGVIRENNLVVYATENRFLKVDVSLKDNTPINGSIDMVLEDREGDLYIFDFKWSSFFSHYRKLISENLSIQLELYRTALEKETKRKVVAVSYVLLPSLSIFTSSNLKGRRGNITISPERDKPLLDEIKNSFAFRKNEISSGRIEIGEGNPPSLLDYGKIGNDMVPLPLDDDGNKDGNFFSVYGCFKK
;
A
#
# COMPACT_ATOMS: atom_id res chain seq x y z
N MET A 1 -30.93 30.28 23.82
CA MET A 1 -29.97 29.63 22.91
C MET A 1 -30.74 28.79 21.91
N LYS A 2 -30.39 28.84 20.64
CA LYS A 2 -31.07 28.09 19.56
C LYS A 2 -30.15 27.00 19.02
N VAL A 3 -30.63 25.79 18.99
CA VAL A 3 -29.90 24.60 18.49
C VAL A 3 -30.61 24.07 17.26
N PHE A 4 -29.93 24.09 16.12
CA PHE A 4 -30.38 23.38 14.94
C PHE A 4 -29.90 21.93 15.04
N PHE A 5 -30.85 21.03 15.21
CA PHE A 5 -30.56 19.61 15.44
C PHE A 5 -30.78 18.79 14.16
N PHE A 6 -29.71 18.28 13.63
CA PHE A 6 -29.71 17.37 12.48
C PHE A 6 -29.03 16.06 12.93
N PRO A 7 -29.76 14.94 13.11
CA PRO A 7 -29.14 13.68 13.57
C PRO A 7 -27.95 13.25 12.73
N ASP A 8 -28.02 13.41 11.41
CA ASP A 8 -26.98 13.03 10.43
C ASP A 8 -26.00 14.18 10.12
N TYR A 9 -25.81 15.11 11.05
CA TYR A 9 -24.89 16.22 10.85
C TYR A 9 -23.44 15.76 10.71
N SER A 10 -22.83 16.06 9.58
CA SER A 10 -21.46 15.63 9.19
C SER A 10 -20.37 16.70 9.43
N GLY A 11 -20.70 17.80 10.11
CA GLY A 11 -19.77 18.91 10.35
C GLY A 11 -19.93 20.09 9.37
N TYR A 12 -20.64 19.92 8.27
CA TYR A 12 -20.91 20.98 7.29
C TYR A 12 -22.38 21.42 7.35
N VAL A 13 -22.61 22.72 7.25
CA VAL A 13 -23.96 23.31 7.23
C VAL A 13 -23.99 24.48 6.27
N TYR A 14 -25.08 24.57 5.50
CA TYR A 14 -25.33 25.76 4.72
C TYR A 14 -26.01 26.82 5.59
N ARG A 15 -25.39 27.98 5.64
CA ARG A 15 -25.93 29.17 6.29
C ARG A 15 -25.63 30.40 5.47
N ASP A 16 -26.64 31.22 5.20
CA ASP A 16 -26.46 32.50 4.55
C ASP A 16 -25.77 33.46 5.54
N LEU A 17 -24.78 34.20 5.05
CA LEU A 17 -24.06 35.18 5.87
C LEU A 17 -24.95 36.31 6.39
N SER A 18 -26.06 36.61 5.70
CA SER A 18 -27.06 37.56 6.14
C SER A 18 -27.90 37.11 7.35
N ASP A 19 -27.94 35.77 7.60
CA ASP A 19 -28.73 35.13 8.64
C ASP A 19 -27.91 34.78 9.87
N ILE A 20 -26.70 35.32 10.00
CA ILE A 20 -25.84 35.04 11.16
C ILE A 20 -26.44 35.67 12.42
N SER A 21 -26.74 34.82 13.40
CA SER A 21 -27.18 35.22 14.71
C SER A 21 -26.21 34.71 15.79
N PHE A 22 -26.00 35.52 16.81
CA PHE A 22 -25.29 35.08 17.98
C PHE A 22 -26.19 34.14 18.80
N ASN A 23 -25.58 33.20 19.52
CA ASN A 23 -26.31 32.27 20.40
C ASN A 23 -27.08 31.16 19.69
N GLU A 24 -26.60 30.77 18.48
CA GLU A 24 -27.09 29.65 17.69
C GLU A 24 -25.98 28.64 17.43
N THR A 25 -26.32 27.36 17.41
CA THR A 25 -25.39 26.28 17.11
C THR A 25 -26.07 25.19 16.27
N VAL A 26 -25.27 24.45 15.51
CA VAL A 26 -25.74 23.27 14.78
C VAL A 26 -25.15 22.04 15.45
N GLN A 27 -25.95 21.04 15.73
CA GLN A 27 -25.54 19.84 16.43
C GLN A 27 -26.13 18.58 15.81
N GLY A 28 -25.30 17.55 15.72
CA GLY A 28 -25.75 16.18 15.57
C GLY A 28 -26.10 15.56 16.92
N ILE A 29 -26.37 14.26 16.92
CA ILE A 29 -26.78 13.57 18.16
C ILE A 29 -25.71 13.64 19.25
N GLY A 30 -24.45 13.29 18.94
CA GLY A 30 -23.34 13.37 19.91
C GLY A 30 -23.13 14.77 20.46
N GLY A 31 -23.20 15.81 19.61
CA GLY A 31 -23.05 17.21 20.00
C GLY A 31 -24.19 17.69 20.92
N LEU A 32 -25.44 17.31 20.64
CA LEU A 32 -26.58 17.62 21.48
C LEU A 32 -26.43 16.95 22.85
N LEU A 33 -26.02 15.69 22.91
CA LEU A 33 -25.81 14.97 24.19
C LEU A 33 -24.68 15.63 25.01
N ASN A 34 -23.54 15.91 24.36
CA ASN A 34 -22.44 16.65 25.01
C ASN A 34 -22.88 17.98 25.57
N PHE A 35 -23.69 18.72 24.82
CA PHE A 35 -24.23 20.00 25.25
C PHE A 35 -25.12 19.87 26.51
N LEU A 36 -26.04 18.91 26.53
CA LEU A 36 -26.93 18.66 27.67
C LEU A 36 -26.17 18.17 28.90
N GLU A 37 -25.18 17.26 28.72
CA GLU A 37 -24.34 16.77 29.82
C GLU A 37 -23.49 17.89 30.46
N LEU A 38 -22.89 18.76 29.61
CA LEU A 38 -22.13 19.90 30.11
C LEU A 38 -22.97 20.83 30.96
N HIS A 39 -24.19 21.16 30.51
CA HIS A 39 -25.09 22.03 31.25
C HIS A 39 -25.62 21.41 32.54
N SER A 40 -25.83 20.10 32.55
CA SER A 40 -26.24 19.39 33.77
C SER A 40 -25.10 19.13 34.76
N GLY A 41 -23.84 19.42 34.37
CA GLY A 41 -22.64 19.12 35.16
C GLY A 41 -22.32 17.61 35.27
N LYS A 42 -22.87 16.78 34.39
CA LYS A 42 -22.80 15.32 34.45
C LYS A 42 -22.01 14.72 33.27
N LYS A 43 -21.14 15.50 32.65
CA LYS A 43 -20.30 15.00 31.55
C LYS A 43 -19.50 13.80 32.02
N ARG A 44 -19.60 12.67 31.26
CA ARG A 44 -18.74 11.51 31.38
C ARG A 44 -17.71 11.50 30.26
N GLU A 45 -16.62 10.81 30.52
CA GLU A 45 -15.62 10.55 29.48
C GLU A 45 -16.20 9.57 28.44
N GLU A 46 -16.19 9.98 27.18
CA GLU A 46 -16.68 9.18 26.08
C GLU A 46 -15.53 8.32 25.55
N LYS A 47 -15.71 7.00 25.61
CA LYS A 47 -14.73 6.07 25.06
C LYS A 47 -14.86 6.00 23.54
N SER A 48 -13.74 5.94 22.89
CA SER A 48 -13.67 5.70 21.45
C SER A 48 -14.19 4.30 21.07
N THR A 49 -14.53 4.10 19.81
CA THR A 49 -14.96 2.78 19.32
C THR A 49 -13.90 1.71 19.58
N LEU A 50 -12.61 2.03 19.39
CA LEU A 50 -11.51 1.11 19.67
C LEU A 50 -11.47 0.72 21.16
N GLU A 51 -11.53 1.68 22.07
CA GLU A 51 -11.55 1.41 23.51
C GLU A 51 -12.72 0.52 23.91
N ARG A 52 -13.90 0.77 23.35
CA ARG A 52 -15.10 -0.06 23.61
C ARG A 52 -14.94 -1.48 23.12
N ILE A 53 -14.36 -1.69 21.91
CA ILE A 53 -14.08 -3.02 21.37
C ILE A 53 -13.10 -3.76 22.28
N LEU A 54 -12.02 -3.11 22.71
CA LEU A 54 -11.03 -3.71 23.60
C LEU A 54 -11.62 -4.03 24.99
N SER A 55 -12.46 -3.15 25.53
CA SER A 55 -13.20 -3.42 26.77
C SER A 55 -14.15 -4.61 26.63
N TYR A 56 -14.86 -4.70 25.48
CA TYR A 56 -15.79 -5.79 25.21
C TYR A 56 -15.07 -7.12 25.03
N LYS A 57 -13.92 -7.12 24.36
CA LYS A 57 -13.03 -8.29 24.28
C LYS A 57 -12.67 -8.81 25.67
N LYS A 58 -12.25 -7.93 26.59
CA LYS A 58 -11.95 -8.31 27.97
C LYS A 58 -13.18 -8.87 28.71
N ALA A 59 -14.36 -8.33 28.44
CA ALA A 59 -15.61 -8.84 29.01
C ALA A 59 -15.91 -10.27 28.48
N ILE A 60 -15.72 -10.50 27.19
CA ILE A 60 -15.87 -11.85 26.57
C ILE A 60 -14.86 -12.82 27.17
N GLU A 61 -13.58 -12.45 27.32
CA GLU A 61 -12.55 -13.31 27.92
C GLU A 61 -12.93 -13.72 29.34
N LYS A 62 -13.41 -12.79 30.16
CA LYS A 62 -13.89 -13.10 31.51
C LYS A 62 -15.07 -14.07 31.50
N TYR A 63 -16.03 -13.88 30.60
CA TYR A 63 -17.15 -14.79 30.47
C TYR A 63 -16.68 -16.18 30.02
N LEU A 64 -15.83 -16.28 29.02
CA LEU A 64 -15.31 -17.54 28.49
C LEU A 64 -14.39 -18.31 29.47
N SER A 65 -13.82 -17.64 30.47
CA SER A 65 -13.03 -18.28 31.51
C SER A 65 -13.85 -19.23 32.40
N SER A 66 -15.14 -19.01 32.51
CA SER A 66 -16.06 -19.77 33.35
C SER A 66 -17.18 -20.49 32.59
N SER A 67 -17.36 -20.19 31.30
CA SER A 67 -18.50 -20.65 30.52
C SER A 67 -18.11 -20.98 29.08
N ASP A 68 -18.94 -21.81 28.43
CA ASP A 68 -18.84 -22.15 27.03
C ASP A 68 -19.89 -21.37 26.24
N ALA A 69 -19.47 -20.42 25.40
CA ALA A 69 -20.37 -19.58 24.61
C ALA A 69 -20.53 -20.06 23.17
N SER A 70 -21.66 -19.69 22.54
CA SER A 70 -21.95 -20.00 21.14
C SER A 70 -20.96 -19.41 20.13
N PHE A 71 -20.26 -18.36 20.51
CA PHE A 71 -19.27 -17.66 19.70
C PHE A 71 -17.81 -17.98 20.08
N LYS A 72 -17.57 -18.93 20.98
CA LYS A 72 -16.25 -19.25 21.52
C LYS A 72 -15.24 -19.60 20.43
N GLU A 73 -15.60 -20.47 19.49
CA GLU A 73 -14.69 -20.86 18.41
C GLU A 73 -14.33 -19.67 17.50
N SER A 74 -15.31 -18.84 17.15
CA SER A 74 -15.06 -17.62 16.38
C SER A 74 -14.14 -16.66 17.13
N PHE A 75 -14.35 -16.52 18.45
CA PHE A 75 -13.53 -15.68 19.29
C PHE A 75 -12.08 -16.18 19.41
N LEU A 76 -11.87 -17.49 19.49
CA LEU A 76 -10.53 -18.07 19.53
C LEU A 76 -9.75 -17.86 18.21
N VAL A 77 -10.46 -17.82 17.08
CA VAL A 77 -9.85 -17.58 15.77
C VAL A 77 -9.58 -16.09 15.54
N ASP A 78 -10.56 -15.24 15.83
CA ASP A 78 -10.47 -13.79 15.68
C ASP A 78 -11.11 -13.07 16.87
N PRO A 79 -10.35 -12.82 17.93
CA PRO A 79 -10.88 -12.22 19.15
C PRO A 79 -11.36 -10.78 18.97
N PHE A 80 -10.70 -9.99 18.13
CA PHE A 80 -11.05 -8.58 17.93
C PHE A 80 -12.24 -8.41 16.98
N GLY A 81 -12.23 -9.05 15.83
CA GLY A 81 -13.34 -8.98 14.87
C GLY A 81 -14.63 -9.61 15.43
N THR A 82 -14.52 -10.69 16.21
CA THR A 82 -15.68 -11.26 16.93
C THR A 82 -16.20 -10.27 17.97
N SER A 83 -15.34 -9.63 18.74
CA SER A 83 -15.74 -8.63 19.75
C SER A 83 -16.38 -7.40 19.10
N GLU A 84 -15.84 -6.89 18.02
CA GLU A 84 -16.40 -5.79 17.25
C GLU A 84 -17.81 -6.11 16.75
N ARG A 85 -17.97 -7.30 16.15
CA ARG A 85 -19.26 -7.74 15.62
C ARG A 85 -20.31 -7.93 16.71
N LEU A 86 -19.95 -8.58 17.81
CA LEU A 86 -20.84 -8.81 18.94
C LEU A 86 -21.22 -7.49 19.63
N LEU A 87 -20.26 -6.57 19.80
CA LEU A 87 -20.53 -5.23 20.33
C LEU A 87 -21.48 -4.44 19.42
N SER A 88 -21.29 -4.51 18.11
CA SER A 88 -22.20 -3.88 17.14
C SER A 88 -23.62 -4.47 17.24
N TRP A 89 -23.75 -5.79 17.35
CA TRP A 89 -25.06 -6.43 17.55
C TRP A 89 -25.70 -6.02 18.88
N ARG A 90 -24.91 -6.00 19.94
CA ARG A 90 -25.33 -5.53 21.26
C ARG A 90 -25.86 -4.09 21.21
N ASP A 91 -25.11 -3.17 20.61
CA ASP A 91 -25.48 -1.77 20.48
C ASP A 91 -26.76 -1.60 19.65
N ASN A 92 -26.96 -2.41 18.61
CA ASN A 92 -28.20 -2.44 17.84
C ASN A 92 -29.39 -2.92 18.68
N LEU A 93 -29.20 -3.95 19.53
CA LEU A 93 -30.25 -4.40 20.46
C LEU A 93 -30.60 -3.31 21.49
N VAL A 94 -29.60 -2.63 22.02
CA VAL A 94 -29.79 -1.50 22.95
C VAL A 94 -30.53 -0.34 22.26
N SER A 95 -30.29 -0.09 20.98
CA SER A 95 -31.06 0.92 20.24
C SER A 95 -32.56 0.59 20.21
N TYR A 96 -32.92 -0.69 20.21
CA TYR A 96 -34.30 -1.15 20.28
C TYR A 96 -34.85 -1.20 21.72
N GLY A 97 -34.03 -0.84 22.69
CA GLY A 97 -34.44 -0.81 24.11
C GLY A 97 -34.19 -2.10 24.89
N TRP A 98 -33.31 -2.96 24.41
CA TRP A 98 -32.85 -4.11 25.17
C TRP A 98 -31.98 -3.66 26.36
N LYS A 99 -32.28 -4.21 27.54
CA LYS A 99 -31.60 -3.92 28.81
C LYS A 99 -30.91 -5.15 29.42
N GLY A 100 -30.45 -6.08 28.60
CA GLY A 100 -29.86 -7.32 29.09
C GLY A 100 -30.90 -8.34 29.59
N GLU A 101 -32.19 -8.07 29.49
CA GLU A 101 -33.23 -8.98 29.90
C GLU A 101 -33.71 -9.86 28.74
N VAL A 102 -33.91 -11.13 29.06
CA VAL A 102 -34.42 -12.10 28.11
C VAL A 102 -35.67 -12.77 28.69
N LYS A 103 -36.84 -12.40 28.16
CA LYS A 103 -38.17 -12.79 28.77
C LYS A 103 -38.75 -14.09 28.26
N SER A 104 -38.27 -14.71 27.16
CA SER A 104 -38.79 -15.97 26.65
C SER A 104 -37.78 -16.66 25.76
N GLN A 105 -37.34 -17.84 26.17
CA GLN A 105 -36.41 -18.75 25.43
C GLN A 105 -35.78 -18.20 24.15
N PRO A 106 -34.82 -17.30 24.28
CA PRO A 106 -34.04 -16.82 23.14
C PRO A 106 -33.09 -17.92 22.71
N SER A 107 -32.39 -17.61 21.65
CA SER A 107 -31.24 -18.44 21.27
C SER A 107 -30.11 -18.33 22.30
N ARG A 108 -29.28 -19.34 22.36
CA ARG A 108 -28.06 -19.35 23.18
C ARG A 108 -27.23 -18.07 23.01
N LEU A 109 -27.22 -17.48 21.81
CA LEU A 109 -26.54 -16.20 21.53
C LEU A 109 -27.02 -15.07 22.45
N PHE A 110 -28.31 -14.91 22.67
CA PHE A 110 -28.85 -13.86 23.56
C PHE A 110 -28.54 -14.12 25.03
N GLU A 111 -28.50 -15.39 25.45
CA GLU A 111 -28.06 -15.75 26.80
C GLU A 111 -26.59 -15.41 27.01
N ASP A 112 -25.77 -15.73 26.02
CA ASP A 112 -24.33 -15.44 26.02
C ASP A 112 -24.07 -13.92 26.00
N LEU A 113 -24.81 -13.14 25.20
CA LEU A 113 -24.72 -11.69 25.19
C LEU A 113 -25.11 -11.09 26.54
N LYS A 114 -26.23 -11.59 27.14
CA LYS A 114 -26.65 -11.17 28.47
C LYS A 114 -25.60 -11.44 29.54
N ALA A 115 -24.99 -12.62 29.50
CA ALA A 115 -23.96 -13.00 30.47
C ALA A 115 -22.67 -12.15 30.29
N THR A 116 -22.36 -11.75 29.06
CA THR A 116 -21.23 -10.85 28.79
C THR A 116 -21.46 -9.44 29.36
N GLU A 117 -22.73 -8.95 29.40
CA GLU A 117 -23.07 -7.64 29.99
C GLU A 117 -22.70 -7.55 31.47
N GLU A 118 -22.59 -8.65 32.21
CA GLU A 118 -22.17 -8.62 33.63
C GLU A 118 -20.71 -8.14 33.79
N PHE A 119 -19.92 -8.21 32.73
CA PHE A 119 -18.51 -7.83 32.69
C PHE A 119 -18.23 -6.58 31.86
N PHE A 120 -19.28 -6.00 31.22
CA PHE A 120 -19.14 -4.84 30.34
C PHE A 120 -19.93 -3.64 30.89
N SER A 121 -19.30 -2.48 30.94
CA SER A 121 -19.87 -1.26 31.56
C SER A 121 -19.84 -0.02 30.68
N ASP A 122 -19.37 -0.12 29.43
CA ASP A 122 -19.23 1.04 28.57
C ASP A 122 -20.53 1.36 27.84
N ASP A 123 -21.00 2.59 27.99
CA ASP A 123 -22.22 3.07 27.35
C ASP A 123 -22.07 3.15 25.81
N SER A 124 -23.11 2.71 25.10
CA SER A 124 -23.36 3.12 23.72
C SER A 124 -24.00 4.51 23.67
N ILE A 125 -24.07 5.09 22.47
CA ILE A 125 -24.80 6.36 22.27
C ILE A 125 -26.27 6.25 22.70
N TRP A 126 -26.86 5.08 22.56
CA TRP A 126 -28.27 4.82 22.90
C TRP A 126 -28.50 4.78 24.40
N GLU A 127 -27.64 4.16 25.18
CA GLU A 127 -27.68 4.21 26.66
C GLU A 127 -27.44 5.62 27.18
N ARG A 128 -26.58 6.34 26.51
CA ARG A 128 -26.33 7.74 26.82
C ARG A 128 -27.58 8.62 26.59
N ILE A 129 -28.29 8.40 25.47
CA ILE A 129 -29.59 9.05 25.22
C ILE A 129 -30.58 8.77 26.34
N GLU A 130 -30.73 7.50 26.74
CA GLU A 130 -31.67 7.08 27.75
C GLU A 130 -31.33 7.69 29.13
N ARG A 131 -30.06 7.67 29.52
CA ARG A 131 -29.58 8.27 30.76
C ARG A 131 -29.85 9.79 30.80
N ILE A 132 -29.54 10.49 29.72
CA ILE A 132 -29.80 11.94 29.65
C ILE A 132 -31.30 12.21 29.71
N ARG A 133 -32.12 11.41 29.04
CA ARG A 133 -33.58 11.49 29.11
C ARG A 133 -34.09 11.34 30.55
N GLU A 134 -33.61 10.32 31.27
CA GLU A 134 -33.95 10.14 32.70
C GLU A 134 -33.50 11.32 33.56
N ASP A 135 -32.31 11.88 33.32
CA ASP A 135 -31.80 13.05 34.04
C ASP A 135 -32.65 14.29 33.78
N VAL A 136 -33.08 14.50 32.53
CA VAL A 136 -34.01 15.58 32.17
C VAL A 136 -35.35 15.41 32.88
N ASP A 137 -35.91 14.19 32.85
CA ASP A 137 -37.19 13.89 33.54
C ASP A 137 -37.11 14.08 35.06
N LYS A 138 -35.95 13.78 35.67
CA LYS A 138 -35.66 14.02 37.10
C LYS A 138 -35.40 15.48 37.47
N GLY A 139 -35.38 16.37 36.51
CA GLY A 139 -35.25 17.80 36.74
C GLY A 139 -33.85 18.38 36.64
N SER A 140 -32.95 17.77 35.88
CA SER A 140 -31.62 18.32 35.58
C SER A 140 -31.70 19.75 35.02
N LEU A 141 -30.66 20.53 35.30
CA LEU A 141 -30.53 21.90 34.80
C LEU A 141 -30.48 21.91 33.27
N LEU A 142 -31.31 22.74 32.69
CA LEU A 142 -31.29 23.02 31.23
C LEU A 142 -30.95 24.49 31.03
N PRO A 143 -30.39 24.89 29.89
CA PRO A 143 -30.17 26.28 29.56
C PRO A 143 -31.47 27.06 29.57
N GLU A 144 -31.45 28.27 30.15
CA GLU A 144 -32.56 29.18 30.04
C GLU A 144 -32.85 29.50 28.55
N SER A 145 -34.13 29.45 28.17
CA SER A 145 -34.58 29.77 26.82
C SER A 145 -33.96 28.90 25.72
N LEU A 146 -33.80 27.59 25.98
CA LEU A 146 -33.37 26.63 24.93
C LEU A 146 -34.49 26.45 23.91
N GLU A 147 -34.14 26.64 22.63
CA GLU A 147 -34.96 26.34 21.47
C GLU A 147 -34.23 25.29 20.62
N ILE A 148 -34.93 24.24 20.20
CA ILE A 148 -34.39 23.22 19.27
C ILE A 148 -35.20 23.27 17.99
N VAL A 149 -34.50 23.41 16.87
CA VAL A 149 -35.08 23.39 15.53
C VAL A 149 -34.73 22.10 14.85
N VAL A 150 -35.73 21.34 14.40
CA VAL A 150 -35.57 20.07 13.71
C VAL A 150 -35.98 20.16 12.26
N PRO A 151 -35.42 19.34 11.30
CA PRO A 151 -35.71 19.48 9.88
C PRO A 151 -37.09 18.96 9.46
N PHE A 152 -37.71 18.10 10.25
CA PHE A 152 -39.06 17.54 10.06
C PHE A 152 -39.66 17.06 11.37
N SER A 153 -40.89 16.55 11.33
CA SER A 153 -41.64 16.12 12.52
C SER A 153 -40.84 15.11 13.37
N MET A 154 -40.87 15.32 14.69
CA MET A 154 -40.25 14.42 15.69
C MET A 154 -40.73 12.97 15.55
N ASP A 155 -41.93 12.76 15.03
CA ASP A 155 -42.51 11.40 14.80
C ASP A 155 -41.72 10.56 13.81
N SER A 156 -40.87 11.20 13.03
CA SER A 156 -40.04 10.53 12.00
C SER A 156 -38.65 10.17 12.52
N PHE A 157 -38.31 10.55 13.76
CA PHE A 157 -37.03 10.18 14.36
C PHE A 157 -37.11 8.81 15.04
N HIS A 158 -35.94 8.22 15.25
CA HIS A 158 -35.81 7.01 16.04
C HIS A 158 -36.49 7.15 17.41
N PRO A 159 -37.21 6.14 17.94
CA PRO A 159 -38.01 6.27 19.14
C PRO A 159 -37.28 6.79 20.36
N GLN A 160 -36.01 6.45 20.57
CA GLN A 160 -35.23 6.95 21.67
C GLN A 160 -34.91 8.46 21.51
N ILE A 161 -34.53 8.90 20.29
CA ILE A 161 -34.32 10.33 20.00
C ILE A 161 -35.61 11.12 20.20
N LYS A 162 -36.71 10.59 19.64
CA LYS A 162 -38.06 11.16 19.86
C LYS A 162 -38.39 11.27 21.36
N GLY A 163 -38.10 10.20 22.16
CA GLY A 163 -38.30 10.17 23.58
C GLY A 163 -37.53 11.28 24.32
N LEU A 164 -36.25 11.49 23.97
CA LEU A 164 -35.43 12.59 24.54
C LEU A 164 -36.02 13.95 24.19
N LEU A 165 -36.38 14.20 22.93
CA LEU A 165 -36.97 15.45 22.49
C LEU A 165 -38.30 15.75 23.24
N HIS A 166 -39.17 14.73 23.39
CA HIS A 166 -40.41 14.92 24.19
C HIS A 166 -40.15 15.20 25.66
N SER A 167 -39.12 14.58 26.26
CA SER A 167 -38.77 14.91 27.65
C SER A 167 -38.27 16.36 27.80
N LEU A 168 -37.48 16.83 26.82
CA LEU A 168 -37.06 18.25 26.75
C LEU A 168 -38.25 19.19 26.58
N GLU A 169 -39.20 18.88 25.70
CA GLU A 169 -40.42 19.67 25.48
C GLU A 169 -41.28 19.75 26.73
N LYS A 170 -41.49 18.64 27.44
CA LYS A 170 -42.16 18.62 28.75
C LYS A 170 -41.52 19.50 29.81
N ARG A 171 -40.20 19.71 29.66
CA ARG A 171 -39.41 20.58 30.57
C ARG A 171 -39.35 22.03 30.10
N GLY A 172 -40.17 22.39 29.07
CA GLY A 172 -40.31 23.77 28.60
C GLY A 172 -39.35 24.17 27.49
N VAL A 173 -38.59 23.23 26.91
CA VAL A 173 -37.80 23.49 25.71
C VAL A 173 -38.74 23.68 24.54
N ASN A 174 -38.60 24.77 23.80
CA ASN A 174 -39.35 25.00 22.57
C ASN A 174 -38.75 24.16 21.44
N ILE A 175 -39.53 23.25 20.87
CA ILE A 175 -39.12 22.44 19.70
C ILE A 175 -39.95 22.84 18.52
N SER A 176 -39.29 23.34 17.48
CA SER A 176 -39.94 23.81 16.25
C SER A 176 -39.40 23.03 15.02
N VAL A 177 -40.26 22.85 14.02
CA VAL A 177 -39.92 22.23 12.76
C VAL A 177 -39.58 23.30 11.74
N ASN A 178 -38.43 23.12 11.07
CA ASN A 178 -38.10 23.96 9.94
C ASN A 178 -38.80 23.43 8.69
N HIS A 179 -39.91 24.04 8.30
CA HIS A 179 -40.80 23.56 7.22
C HIS A 179 -40.25 23.77 5.80
N GLY A 180 -39.11 24.39 5.65
CA GLY A 180 -38.55 24.75 4.32
C GLY A 180 -39.12 26.09 3.83
N THR A 181 -38.82 26.42 2.56
CA THR A 181 -39.33 27.67 1.90
C THR A 181 -40.76 27.50 1.45
N VAL A 182 -41.56 28.53 1.73
CA VAL A 182 -42.87 28.69 1.07
C VAL A 182 -42.62 29.23 -0.35
N ARG A 183 -42.93 28.42 -1.34
CA ARG A 183 -42.91 28.86 -2.74
C ARG A 183 -44.30 29.32 -3.12
N TYR A 184 -44.39 30.56 -3.56
CA TYR A 184 -45.68 31.17 -3.98
C TYR A 184 -45.99 30.91 -5.46
N GLU A 185 -45.03 30.37 -6.25
CA GLU A 185 -45.17 30.15 -7.68
C GLU A 185 -45.33 28.66 -8.02
N GLU A 186 -46.18 28.37 -8.97
CA GLU A 186 -46.33 27.03 -9.56
C GLU A 186 -45.16 26.70 -10.49
N SER A 187 -43.95 26.60 -9.92
CA SER A 187 -42.74 26.23 -10.63
C SER A 187 -42.59 24.71 -10.76
N ASP A 188 -41.79 24.25 -11.73
CA ASP A 188 -41.50 22.82 -11.88
C ASP A 188 -40.83 22.24 -10.62
N LEU A 189 -39.96 23.01 -9.97
CA LEU A 189 -39.38 22.61 -8.70
C LEU A 189 -40.44 22.44 -7.60
N SER A 190 -41.46 23.34 -7.55
CA SER A 190 -42.56 23.19 -6.60
C SER A 190 -43.40 21.93 -6.86
N ARG A 191 -43.69 21.66 -8.14
CA ARG A 191 -44.44 20.44 -8.56
C ARG A 191 -43.67 19.16 -8.23
N VAL A 192 -42.38 19.12 -8.55
CA VAL A 192 -41.51 17.97 -8.21
C VAL A 192 -41.44 17.77 -6.70
N THR A 193 -41.32 18.85 -5.93
CA THR A 193 -41.26 18.77 -4.45
C THR A 193 -42.57 18.21 -3.88
N SER A 194 -43.71 18.73 -4.29
CA SER A 194 -45.05 18.26 -3.87
C SER A 194 -45.33 16.80 -4.29
N PHE A 195 -44.92 16.43 -5.49
CA PHE A 195 -45.02 15.04 -5.98
C PHE A 195 -44.17 14.09 -5.13
N LEU A 196 -42.88 14.42 -4.90
CA LEU A 196 -41.98 13.60 -4.12
C LEU A 196 -42.40 13.51 -2.65
N SER A 197 -43.01 14.59 -2.10
CA SER A 197 -43.56 14.62 -0.74
C SER A 197 -44.85 13.82 -0.60
N GLY A 198 -45.44 13.35 -1.69
CA GLY A 198 -46.70 12.62 -1.67
C GLY A 198 -47.95 13.54 -1.46
N GLU A 199 -47.80 14.85 -1.64
CA GLU A 199 -48.91 15.80 -1.56
C GLU A 199 -49.75 15.82 -2.87
N ASN A 200 -49.13 15.40 -3.96
CA ASN A 200 -49.77 15.32 -5.28
C ASN A 200 -49.34 14.04 -6.01
N ASP A 201 -50.25 13.28 -6.57
CA ASP A 201 -50.01 12.04 -7.34
C ASP A 201 -49.70 12.31 -8.82
N GLY A 202 -49.95 13.47 -9.32
CA GLY A 202 -49.72 13.92 -10.70
C GLY A 202 -48.45 14.78 -10.80
N LEU A 203 -47.70 14.62 -11.89
CA LEU A 203 -46.55 15.45 -12.19
C LEU A 203 -46.60 15.90 -13.65
N GLU A 204 -46.70 17.19 -13.85
CA GLU A 204 -46.66 17.85 -15.17
C GLU A 204 -45.61 18.95 -15.14
N LEU A 205 -44.61 18.85 -16.04
CA LEU A 205 -43.48 19.78 -16.09
C LEU A 205 -43.54 20.68 -17.33
N LYS A 206 -43.32 21.96 -17.12
CA LYS A 206 -43.39 22.99 -18.17
C LYS A 206 -42.02 23.29 -18.79
N GLY A 207 -40.92 22.95 -18.12
CA GLY A 207 -39.56 23.31 -18.54
C GLY A 207 -39.24 24.78 -18.24
N ASP A 208 -39.71 25.31 -17.11
CA ASP A 208 -39.51 26.71 -16.69
C ASP A 208 -38.08 27.01 -16.21
N GLY A 209 -37.23 25.99 -16.11
CA GLY A 209 -35.83 26.10 -15.71
C GLY A 209 -35.59 26.08 -14.22
N SER A 210 -36.65 26.00 -13.39
CA SER A 210 -36.51 25.87 -11.93
C SER A 210 -36.08 24.49 -11.46
N PHE A 211 -36.34 23.45 -12.27
CA PHE A 211 -35.89 22.10 -12.09
C PHE A 211 -35.24 21.54 -13.36
N ASN A 212 -34.01 21.13 -13.31
CA ASN A 212 -33.29 20.57 -14.46
C ASN A 212 -32.51 19.33 -14.08
N ILE A 213 -32.25 18.50 -15.08
CA ILE A 213 -31.37 17.35 -15.01
C ILE A 213 -30.18 17.60 -15.93
N LEU A 214 -28.99 17.71 -15.36
CA LEU A 214 -27.75 17.87 -16.09
C LEU A 214 -27.16 16.48 -16.34
N SER A 215 -27.25 16.00 -17.57
CA SER A 215 -26.81 14.64 -17.93
C SER A 215 -25.42 14.64 -18.53
N PHE A 216 -24.56 13.82 -17.99
CA PHE A 216 -23.17 13.61 -18.44
C PHE A 216 -22.91 12.14 -18.77
N PRO A 217 -22.01 11.85 -19.73
CA PRO A 217 -21.61 10.48 -20.06
C PRO A 217 -20.83 9.82 -18.89
N THR A 218 -19.91 10.55 -18.25
CA THR A 218 -19.00 10.06 -17.21
C THR A 218 -18.92 11.02 -16.02
N ASN A 219 -18.44 10.53 -14.90
CA ASN A 219 -18.13 11.35 -13.72
C ASN A 219 -17.10 12.46 -14.05
N GLU A 220 -16.09 12.15 -14.84
CA GLU A 220 -15.08 13.14 -15.27
C GLU A 220 -15.70 14.33 -15.99
N ASP A 221 -16.63 14.09 -16.89
CA ASP A 221 -17.34 15.16 -17.61
C ASP A 221 -18.15 16.04 -16.65
N ALA A 222 -18.79 15.42 -15.65
CA ALA A 222 -19.54 16.13 -14.62
C ALA A 222 -18.62 17.00 -13.75
N TYR A 223 -17.55 16.44 -13.20
CA TYR A 223 -16.61 17.19 -12.36
C TYR A 223 -15.90 18.30 -13.14
N ARG A 224 -15.49 18.01 -14.35
CA ARG A 224 -14.89 19.02 -15.23
C ARG A 224 -15.86 20.18 -15.49
N PHE A 225 -17.13 19.88 -15.75
CA PHE A 225 -18.17 20.92 -15.92
C PHE A 225 -18.33 21.74 -14.63
N LEU A 226 -18.47 21.10 -13.47
CA LEU A 226 -18.61 21.77 -12.18
C LEU A 226 -17.39 22.65 -11.87
N ALA A 227 -16.19 22.17 -12.15
CA ALA A 227 -14.96 22.91 -11.93
C ALA A 227 -14.81 24.11 -12.87
N VAL A 228 -15.17 24.00 -14.16
CA VAL A 228 -14.99 25.06 -15.14
C VAL A 228 -16.15 26.08 -15.13
N GLU A 229 -17.40 25.61 -15.12
CA GLU A 229 -18.60 26.43 -15.24
C GLU A 229 -19.27 26.72 -13.88
N GLY A 230 -18.77 26.11 -12.79
CA GLY A 230 -19.31 26.35 -11.46
C GLY A 230 -19.29 27.83 -11.07
N THR A 231 -20.39 28.33 -10.52
CA THR A 231 -20.57 29.72 -10.10
C THR A 231 -20.81 29.81 -8.61
N GLY A 232 -20.30 30.87 -7.98
CA GLY A 232 -20.43 31.12 -6.53
C GLY A 232 -21.87 31.48 -6.06
N GLY A 233 -22.88 31.47 -6.93
CA GLY A 233 -24.27 31.76 -6.56
C GLY A 233 -25.11 30.53 -6.25
N SER A 234 -24.59 29.33 -6.40
CA SER A 234 -25.26 28.06 -6.10
C SER A 234 -24.61 27.35 -4.93
N VAL A 235 -25.40 26.54 -4.21
CA VAL A 235 -24.89 25.58 -3.25
C VAL A 235 -24.76 24.24 -3.94
N TYR A 236 -23.60 23.63 -3.83
CA TYR A 236 -23.29 22.32 -4.41
C TYR A 236 -23.41 21.25 -3.31
N ILE A 237 -24.16 20.20 -3.61
CA ILE A 237 -24.15 19.00 -2.78
C ILE A 237 -23.27 17.98 -3.52
N GLU A 238 -22.15 17.62 -2.85
CA GLU A 238 -21.11 16.76 -3.42
C GLU A 238 -20.46 15.92 -2.33
N SER A 239 -20.66 14.61 -2.39
CA SER A 239 -20.10 13.66 -1.43
C SER A 239 -18.60 13.46 -1.60
N HIS A 240 -18.07 13.56 -2.82
CA HIS A 240 -16.66 13.39 -3.18
C HIS A 240 -15.99 14.75 -3.46
N SER A 241 -15.94 15.59 -2.44
CA SER A 241 -15.33 16.92 -2.55
C SER A 241 -13.83 16.89 -2.87
N ASP A 242 -13.14 15.78 -2.58
CA ASP A 242 -11.77 15.50 -2.94
C ASP A 242 -11.56 15.43 -4.46
N ILE A 243 -12.44 14.72 -5.17
CA ILE A 243 -12.40 14.66 -6.63
C ILE A 243 -12.69 16.05 -7.23
N LEU A 244 -13.67 16.75 -6.68
CA LEU A 244 -14.00 18.12 -7.13
C LEU A 244 -12.81 19.07 -6.91
N ASP A 245 -12.12 19.01 -5.76
CA ASP A 245 -10.96 19.86 -5.48
C ASP A 245 -9.80 19.59 -6.44
N ASN A 246 -9.55 18.33 -6.78
CA ASN A 246 -8.56 17.99 -7.79
C ASN A 246 -8.86 18.63 -9.14
N TRP A 247 -10.12 18.61 -9.59
CA TRP A 247 -10.53 19.29 -10.82
C TRP A 247 -10.50 20.82 -10.72
N LEU A 248 -10.87 21.40 -9.57
CA LEU A 248 -10.77 22.84 -9.32
C LEU A 248 -9.32 23.30 -9.39
N LYS A 249 -8.38 22.55 -8.81
CA LYS A 249 -6.94 22.83 -8.88
C LYS A 249 -6.41 22.71 -10.30
N CYS A 250 -6.83 21.72 -11.07
CA CYS A 250 -6.52 21.63 -12.50
C CYS A 250 -7.07 22.82 -13.31
N ALA A 251 -8.18 23.40 -12.88
CA ALA A 251 -8.78 24.59 -13.49
C ALA A 251 -8.27 25.92 -12.92
N ASP A 252 -7.24 25.89 -12.06
CA ASP A 252 -6.66 27.04 -11.36
C ASP A 252 -7.70 27.82 -10.54
N LYS A 253 -8.61 27.08 -9.89
CA LYS A 253 -9.68 27.63 -9.04
C LYS A 253 -9.45 27.30 -7.56
N PRO A 254 -10.02 28.12 -6.64
CA PRO A 254 -9.89 27.89 -5.20
C PRO A 254 -10.51 26.56 -4.74
N ALA A 255 -9.82 25.84 -3.88
CA ALA A 255 -10.32 24.61 -3.29
C ALA A 255 -11.53 24.84 -2.36
N VAL A 256 -12.47 23.90 -2.38
CA VAL A 256 -13.67 23.95 -1.53
C VAL A 256 -13.42 23.38 -0.13
N GLY A 257 -12.31 22.71 0.05
CA GLY A 257 -11.93 22.00 1.26
C GLY A 257 -12.44 20.58 1.26
N SER A 258 -11.52 19.65 1.15
CA SER A 258 -11.83 18.23 1.09
C SER A 258 -11.04 17.39 2.06
N THR A 259 -11.63 16.25 2.38
CA THR A 259 -10.97 15.21 3.16
C THR A 259 -10.88 13.95 2.31
N VAL A 260 -9.69 13.37 2.27
CA VAL A 260 -9.51 12.04 1.68
C VAL A 260 -9.62 10.99 2.78
N SER A 261 -10.45 9.98 2.52
CA SER A 261 -10.53 8.80 3.38
C SER A 261 -9.70 7.68 2.77
N GLY A 262 -8.61 7.31 3.42
CA GLY A 262 -7.71 6.27 2.91
C GLY A 262 -6.67 5.83 3.93
N MET A 263 -5.93 4.79 3.56
CA MET A 263 -4.73 4.36 4.30
C MET A 263 -3.59 5.29 3.94
N THR A 264 -3.46 6.38 4.69
CA THR A 264 -2.34 7.30 4.55
C THR A 264 -1.07 6.70 5.14
N GLU A 265 0.08 7.24 4.76
CA GLU A 265 1.37 6.82 5.34
C GLU A 265 1.40 6.95 6.86
N VAL A 266 0.78 8.00 7.39
CA VAL A 266 0.70 8.23 8.86
C VAL A 266 -0.18 7.18 9.52
N ALA A 267 -1.34 6.85 8.94
CA ALA A 267 -2.22 5.77 9.42
C ALA A 267 -1.54 4.40 9.39
N GLY A 268 -0.62 4.20 8.45
CA GLY A 268 0.14 2.97 8.32
C GLY A 268 1.23 2.77 9.39
N LEU A 269 1.66 3.81 10.10
CA LEU A 269 2.77 3.71 11.06
C LEU A 269 2.54 2.69 12.18
N PRO A 270 1.40 2.69 12.91
CA PRO A 270 1.14 1.67 13.93
C PRO A 270 1.14 0.25 13.36
N ILE A 271 0.57 0.09 12.15
CA ILE A 271 0.46 -1.17 11.44
C ILE A 271 1.83 -1.69 11.06
N LEU A 272 2.64 -0.88 10.38
CA LEU A 272 3.99 -1.25 9.96
C LEU A 272 4.86 -1.56 11.16
N GLY A 273 4.77 -0.75 12.22
CA GLY A 273 5.52 -0.97 13.45
C GLY A 273 5.21 -2.30 14.13
N LEU A 274 3.93 -2.65 14.26
CA LEU A 274 3.51 -3.93 14.82
C LEU A 274 3.88 -5.13 13.95
N ARG A 275 3.91 -4.96 12.62
CA ARG A 275 4.35 -6.01 11.68
C ARG A 275 5.83 -6.35 11.80
N LEU A 276 6.66 -5.48 12.37
CA LEU A 276 8.07 -5.76 12.61
C LEU A 276 8.30 -6.89 13.63
N PHE A 277 7.30 -7.24 14.43
CA PHE A 277 7.37 -8.36 15.40
C PHE A 277 7.04 -9.72 14.79
N LYS A 278 6.68 -9.81 13.51
CA LYS A 278 6.42 -11.08 12.84
C LYS A 278 7.69 -11.91 12.75
N ASN A 279 7.61 -13.19 13.18
CA ASN A 279 8.69 -14.14 13.05
C ASN A 279 8.39 -15.17 11.96
N PRO A 280 9.23 -15.31 10.91
CA PRO A 280 10.45 -14.52 10.63
C PRO A 280 10.13 -13.06 10.25
N LEU A 281 11.10 -12.15 10.49
CA LEU A 281 10.97 -10.75 10.09
C LEU A 281 10.70 -10.66 8.57
N ASN A 282 9.58 -10.05 8.21
CA ASN A 282 9.27 -9.81 6.80
C ASN A 282 10.06 -8.59 6.28
N PRO A 283 11.00 -8.79 5.31
CA PRO A 283 11.77 -7.69 4.77
C PRO A 283 10.94 -6.62 4.06
N GLU A 284 9.80 -6.96 3.47
CA GLU A 284 8.92 -5.99 2.80
C GLU A 284 8.31 -5.01 3.80
N TYR A 285 7.86 -5.52 4.96
CA TYR A 285 7.35 -4.65 6.03
C TYR A 285 8.46 -3.76 6.59
N LEU A 286 9.68 -4.32 6.74
CA LEU A 286 10.82 -3.54 7.18
C LEU A 286 11.21 -2.47 6.14
N LEU A 287 11.25 -2.81 4.85
CA LEU A 287 11.52 -1.85 3.78
C LEU A 287 10.48 -0.72 3.78
N SER A 288 9.20 -1.07 3.89
CA SER A 288 8.12 -0.09 4.01
C SER A 288 8.29 0.81 5.23
N TRP A 289 8.66 0.23 6.39
CA TRP A 289 8.94 0.98 7.60
C TRP A 289 10.12 1.94 7.46
N LEU A 290 11.21 1.51 6.83
CA LEU A 290 12.44 2.30 6.64
C LEU A 290 12.26 3.43 5.61
N THR A 291 11.39 3.25 4.61
CA THR A 291 11.25 4.19 3.49
C THR A 291 10.02 5.09 3.58
N THR A 292 9.10 4.82 4.51
CA THR A 292 7.93 5.68 4.73
C THR A 292 8.38 7.07 5.21
N PRO A 293 8.00 8.17 4.54
CA PRO A 293 8.44 9.53 4.91
C PRO A 293 8.07 9.94 6.33
N SER A 294 6.96 9.44 6.84
CA SER A 294 6.49 9.68 8.21
C SER A 294 7.14 8.79 9.26
N SER A 295 8.01 7.86 8.86
CA SER A 295 8.74 6.96 9.78
C SER A 295 9.63 7.76 10.76
N PRO A 296 9.79 7.29 12.01
CA PRO A 296 10.78 7.86 12.92
C PRO A 296 12.24 7.64 12.49
N ILE A 297 12.48 6.75 11.52
CA ILE A 297 13.82 6.48 10.98
C ILE A 297 14.20 7.59 10.00
N PRO A 298 15.35 8.27 10.17
CA PRO A 298 15.82 9.28 9.21
C PRO A 298 16.01 8.68 7.82
N SER A 299 15.61 9.42 6.78
CA SER A 299 15.66 8.95 5.39
C SER A 299 17.06 8.50 4.95
N SER A 300 18.13 9.16 5.45
CA SER A 300 19.52 8.78 5.14
C SER A 300 19.84 7.36 5.64
N LEU A 301 19.44 7.04 6.87
CA LEU A 301 19.62 5.70 7.43
C LEU A 301 18.67 4.70 6.76
N GLY A 302 17.40 5.09 6.60
CA GLY A 302 16.38 4.24 5.99
C GLY A 302 16.75 3.78 4.59
N LEU A 303 17.16 4.70 3.70
CA LEU A 303 17.59 4.40 2.34
C LEU A 303 18.88 3.56 2.30
N SER A 304 19.84 3.87 3.17
CA SER A 304 21.09 3.11 3.25
C SER A 304 20.83 1.64 3.66
N LEU A 305 20.00 1.42 4.69
CA LEU A 305 19.60 0.08 5.11
C LEU A 305 18.76 -0.64 4.05
N SER A 306 17.84 0.06 3.41
CA SER A 306 17.00 -0.52 2.36
C SER A 306 17.83 -1.06 1.20
N GLY A 307 18.84 -0.30 0.74
CA GLY A 307 19.77 -0.76 -0.30
C GLY A 307 20.52 -2.04 0.09
N GLU A 308 20.97 -2.14 1.35
CA GLU A 308 21.63 -3.35 1.84
C GLU A 308 20.66 -4.54 2.00
N ILE A 309 19.44 -4.31 2.47
CA ILE A 309 18.42 -5.37 2.61
C ILE A 309 18.05 -5.93 1.24
N VAL A 310 17.81 -5.06 0.25
CA VAL A 310 17.48 -5.48 -1.13
C VAL A 310 18.62 -6.29 -1.74
N SER A 311 19.87 -5.85 -1.54
CA SER A 311 21.04 -6.52 -2.11
C SER A 311 21.40 -7.83 -1.41
N SER A 312 21.18 -7.93 -0.09
CA SER A 312 21.55 -9.10 0.72
C SER A 312 20.40 -10.05 1.01
N GLY A 313 19.15 -9.63 0.83
CA GLY A 313 17.94 -10.45 1.08
C GLY A 313 17.53 -10.57 2.55
N GLY A 314 18.20 -9.87 3.49
CA GLY A 314 17.89 -9.92 4.92
C GLY A 314 18.47 -8.74 5.70
N PHE A 315 17.99 -8.55 6.94
CA PHE A 315 18.40 -7.43 7.78
C PHE A 315 19.54 -7.80 8.76
N PHE A 316 19.49 -8.98 9.37
CA PHE A 316 20.43 -9.40 10.41
C PHE A 316 21.77 -9.87 9.83
N ASN A 317 22.46 -9.01 9.12
CA ASN A 317 23.76 -9.28 8.50
C ASN A 317 24.80 -8.21 8.85
N LYS A 318 26.07 -8.50 8.52
CA LYS A 318 27.20 -7.60 8.84
C LYS A 318 27.12 -6.26 8.10
N ARG A 319 26.53 -6.22 6.89
CA ARG A 319 26.45 -5.00 6.09
C ARG A 319 25.46 -4.02 6.66
N CYS A 320 24.24 -4.51 7.01
CA CYS A 320 23.25 -3.67 7.69
C CYS A 320 23.79 -3.16 9.03
N LYS A 321 24.47 -4.02 9.81
CA LYS A 321 25.13 -3.58 11.04
C LYS A 321 26.15 -2.48 10.78
N SER A 322 27.01 -2.62 9.76
CA SER A 322 27.97 -1.59 9.39
C SER A 322 27.29 -0.25 9.06
N LYS A 323 26.13 -0.27 8.39
CA LYS A 323 25.38 0.98 8.08
C LYS A 323 24.80 1.64 9.33
N VAL A 324 24.34 0.86 10.29
CA VAL A 324 23.94 1.40 11.61
C VAL A 324 25.15 1.98 12.36
N ASP A 325 26.29 1.30 12.36
CA ASP A 325 27.50 1.76 13.02
C ASP A 325 28.04 3.06 12.33
N GLU A 326 28.01 3.15 11.00
CA GLU A 326 28.31 4.36 10.23
C GLU A 326 27.40 5.53 10.65
N TYR A 327 26.11 5.32 10.76
CA TYR A 327 25.15 6.34 11.18
C TYR A 327 25.40 6.82 12.62
N LEU A 328 25.79 5.93 13.52
CA LEU A 328 26.08 6.24 14.92
C LEU A 328 27.46 6.90 15.09
N SER A 329 28.38 6.67 14.16
CA SER A 329 29.76 7.22 14.17
C SER A 329 29.96 8.40 13.22
N GLU A 330 28.89 8.98 12.69
CA GLU A 330 28.97 10.14 11.80
C GLU A 330 29.79 11.27 12.41
N ASP A 331 30.71 11.84 11.62
CA ASP A 331 31.60 12.90 12.07
C ASP A 331 30.84 14.19 12.37
N LEU A 332 30.75 14.54 13.62
CA LEU A 332 30.17 15.77 14.13
C LEU A 332 31.24 16.82 14.51
N SER A 333 32.45 16.71 13.97
CA SER A 333 33.58 17.62 14.28
C SER A 333 33.31 19.10 13.91
N PHE A 334 32.35 19.34 13.01
CA PHE A 334 31.90 20.68 12.65
C PHE A 334 31.12 21.40 13.77
N LEU A 335 30.55 20.66 14.72
CA LEU A 335 29.90 21.25 15.90
C LEU A 335 30.94 21.61 16.97
N LYS A 336 30.81 22.79 17.54
CA LYS A 336 31.72 23.31 18.56
C LYS A 336 31.28 22.96 19.99
N ASP A 337 29.95 22.70 20.20
CA ASP A 337 29.40 22.40 21.53
C ASP A 337 29.36 20.90 21.76
N GLU A 338 30.10 20.40 22.75
CA GLU A 338 30.13 18.99 23.14
C GLU A 338 28.79 18.51 23.69
N LYS A 339 27.98 19.36 24.32
CA LYS A 339 26.65 18.99 24.78
C LYS A 339 25.68 18.79 23.62
N GLU A 340 25.81 19.59 22.57
CA GLU A 340 25.03 19.43 21.35
C GLU A 340 25.39 18.14 20.62
N LYS A 341 26.66 17.82 20.53
CA LYS A 341 27.14 16.53 19.96
C LYS A 341 26.55 15.34 20.74
N GLU A 342 26.67 15.37 22.08
CA GLU A 342 26.16 14.30 22.93
C GLU A 342 24.65 14.14 22.82
N ALA A 343 23.92 15.25 22.72
CA ALA A 343 22.48 15.24 22.51
C ALA A 343 22.09 14.60 21.18
N ILE A 344 22.80 14.95 20.09
CA ILE A 344 22.58 14.35 18.76
C ILE A 344 22.89 12.85 18.78
N LEU A 345 24.03 12.44 19.34
CA LEU A 345 24.39 11.02 19.44
C LEU A 345 23.42 10.23 20.29
N SER A 346 22.96 10.82 21.42
CA SER A 346 21.95 10.20 22.28
C SER A 346 20.61 10.04 21.52
N HIS A 347 20.20 11.04 20.76
CA HIS A 347 19.01 10.97 19.91
C HIS A 347 19.14 9.90 18.83
N LYS A 348 20.28 9.80 18.13
CA LYS A 348 20.56 8.75 17.13
C LYS A 348 20.49 7.36 17.73
N ARG A 349 21.13 7.15 18.90
CA ARG A 349 21.07 5.87 19.62
C ARG A 349 19.62 5.50 19.97
N ARG A 350 18.86 6.47 20.51
CA ARG A 350 17.45 6.25 20.84
C ARG A 350 16.61 5.82 19.63
N ILE A 351 16.82 6.44 18.47
CA ILE A 351 16.13 6.04 17.22
C ILE A 351 16.45 4.59 16.88
N VAL A 352 17.72 4.23 16.85
CA VAL A 352 18.17 2.87 16.52
C VAL A 352 17.61 1.85 17.51
N GLU A 353 17.74 2.13 18.83
CA GLU A 353 17.30 1.21 19.88
C GLU A 353 15.78 1.06 19.97
N SER A 354 15.01 2.10 19.62
CA SER A 354 13.55 2.07 19.73
C SER A 354 12.84 1.58 18.48
N PHE A 355 13.40 1.81 17.28
CA PHE A 355 12.65 1.67 16.04
C PHE A 355 13.23 0.70 15.01
N LEU A 356 14.44 0.18 15.23
CA LEU A 356 14.95 -0.91 14.41
C LEU A 356 14.65 -2.28 15.07
N PRO A 357 14.34 -3.31 14.27
CA PRO A 357 14.12 -4.66 14.79
C PRO A 357 15.35 -5.20 15.54
N LYS A 358 15.11 -5.90 16.65
CA LYS A 358 16.16 -6.58 17.45
C LYS A 358 16.04 -8.08 17.28
N LYS A 359 17.17 -8.78 17.27
CA LYS A 359 17.16 -10.24 17.08
C LYS A 359 16.38 -10.94 18.20
N GLU A 360 16.42 -10.40 19.41
CA GLU A 360 15.74 -10.91 20.60
C GLU A 360 14.20 -10.92 20.47
N TYR A 361 13.62 -10.12 19.55
CA TYR A 361 12.17 -10.12 19.28
C TYR A 361 11.68 -11.49 18.77
N TYR A 362 12.56 -12.28 18.18
CA TYR A 362 12.24 -13.53 17.48
C TYR A 362 12.66 -14.78 18.23
N ASP A 363 13.13 -14.65 19.48
CA ASP A 363 13.61 -15.78 20.29
C ASP A 363 12.47 -16.69 20.78
N TYR A 364 11.22 -16.23 20.73
CA TYR A 364 10.06 -16.92 21.29
C TYR A 364 9.14 -17.56 20.24
N GLY A 365 9.61 -17.75 19.03
CA GLY A 365 8.85 -18.38 17.94
C GLY A 365 7.62 -17.55 17.52
N GLU A 366 6.42 -18.06 17.73
CA GLU A 366 5.16 -17.37 17.38
C GLU A 366 4.69 -16.37 18.47
N PHE A 367 5.46 -16.19 19.53
CA PHE A 367 5.15 -15.28 20.61
C PHE A 367 6.11 -14.09 20.62
N VAL A 368 5.62 -12.96 21.13
CA VAL A 368 6.38 -11.72 21.31
C VAL A 368 6.34 -11.33 22.79
N ARG A 369 7.45 -10.86 23.34
CA ARG A 369 7.44 -10.34 24.71
C ARG A 369 6.62 -9.05 24.77
N LYS A 370 5.71 -9.01 25.74
CA LYS A 370 4.89 -7.82 26.00
C LYS A 370 5.75 -6.56 26.21
N GLU A 371 6.85 -6.68 26.91
CA GLU A 371 7.76 -5.56 27.20
C GLU A 371 8.33 -4.95 25.91
N ASP A 372 8.66 -5.77 24.91
CA ASP A 372 9.16 -5.28 23.63
C ASP A 372 8.07 -4.51 22.86
N ILE A 373 6.84 -5.04 22.86
CA ILE A 373 5.66 -4.37 22.24
C ILE A 373 5.41 -3.03 22.93
N THR A 374 5.33 -3.02 24.26
CA THR A 374 5.01 -1.80 25.03
C THR A 374 6.10 -0.74 24.90
N SER A 375 7.37 -1.15 24.90
CA SER A 375 8.51 -0.25 24.69
C SER A 375 8.49 0.39 23.32
N PHE A 376 8.23 -0.41 22.27
CA PHE A 376 8.14 0.08 20.89
C PHE A 376 6.96 1.05 20.71
N ILE A 377 5.75 0.64 21.14
CA ILE A 377 4.54 1.46 21.03
C ILE A 377 4.68 2.73 21.87
N GLY A 378 5.28 2.65 23.06
CA GLY A 378 5.58 3.79 23.90
C GLY A 378 6.47 4.82 23.20
N ALA A 379 7.56 4.37 22.58
CA ALA A 379 8.44 5.23 21.79
C ALA A 379 7.72 5.84 20.57
N LEU A 380 6.88 5.07 19.88
CA LEU A 380 6.10 5.56 18.74
C LEU A 380 5.01 6.56 19.17
N THR A 381 4.43 6.38 20.36
CA THR A 381 3.50 7.33 20.96
C THR A 381 4.18 8.67 21.24
N GLU A 382 5.38 8.65 21.83
CA GLU A 382 6.16 9.87 22.09
C GLU A 382 6.58 10.56 20.79
N TYR A 383 6.98 9.79 19.77
CA TYR A 383 7.27 10.32 18.45
C TYR A 383 6.04 11.01 17.83
N SER A 384 4.88 10.37 17.90
CA SER A 384 3.63 10.92 17.38
C SER A 384 3.22 12.20 18.14
N LEU A 385 3.44 12.26 19.44
CA LEU A 385 3.22 13.46 20.25
C LEU A 385 4.12 14.62 19.79
N SER A 386 5.37 14.34 19.40
CA SER A 386 6.31 15.36 18.90
C SER A 386 5.93 15.94 17.52
N LYS A 387 4.96 15.33 16.83
CA LYS A 387 4.51 15.68 15.47
C LYS A 387 3.04 16.13 15.43
N GLN A 388 2.48 16.58 16.55
CA GLN A 388 1.07 16.97 16.68
C GLN A 388 0.66 18.13 15.75
N ASP A 389 1.62 18.89 15.23
CA ASP A 389 1.43 19.95 14.24
C ASP A 389 1.16 19.42 12.82
N LYS A 390 1.41 18.13 12.57
CA LYS A 390 1.21 17.48 11.27
C LYS A 390 -0.11 16.71 11.23
N SER A 391 -0.78 16.79 10.08
CA SER A 391 -2.05 16.10 9.85
C SER A 391 -1.91 14.58 10.09
N GLY A 392 -2.93 13.98 10.71
CA GLY A 392 -2.99 12.57 11.05
C GLY A 392 -2.27 12.16 12.33
N PHE A 393 -1.20 12.83 12.76
CA PHE A 393 -0.46 12.49 13.98
C PHE A 393 -1.28 12.59 15.28
N PRO A 394 -2.16 13.59 15.49
CA PRO A 394 -3.03 13.61 16.65
C PRO A 394 -3.94 12.38 16.75
N TYR A 395 -4.39 11.88 15.60
CA TYR A 395 -5.23 10.69 15.53
C TYR A 395 -4.46 9.44 15.97
N ILE A 396 -3.33 9.15 15.31
CA ILE A 396 -2.53 7.95 15.64
C ILE A 396 -1.94 8.02 17.05
N TYR A 397 -1.66 9.20 17.58
CA TYR A 397 -1.25 9.37 18.97
C TYR A 397 -2.31 8.82 19.94
N ASN A 398 -3.58 9.17 19.74
CA ASN A 398 -4.67 8.67 20.57
C ASN A 398 -4.84 7.15 20.41
N GLU A 399 -4.76 6.64 19.18
CA GLU A 399 -4.84 5.20 18.89
C GLU A 399 -3.70 4.43 19.55
N LEU A 400 -2.45 4.88 19.41
CA LEU A 400 -1.27 4.28 20.04
C LEU A 400 -1.36 4.30 21.57
N LYS A 401 -1.90 5.38 22.15
CA LYS A 401 -2.10 5.47 23.60
C LYS A 401 -3.09 4.42 24.11
N ILE A 402 -4.16 4.17 23.34
CA ILE A 402 -5.15 3.13 23.66
C ILE A 402 -4.49 1.74 23.57
N ILE A 403 -3.74 1.47 22.50
CA ILE A 403 -3.04 0.20 22.30
C ILE A 403 -1.99 -0.01 23.40
N LEU A 404 -1.23 1.03 23.76
CA LEU A 404 -0.25 0.97 24.83
C LEU A 404 -0.90 0.64 26.19
N SER A 405 -2.03 1.27 26.51
CA SER A 405 -2.79 0.95 27.74
C SER A 405 -3.27 -0.50 27.72
N TYR A 406 -3.79 -0.97 26.58
CA TYR A 406 -4.27 -2.34 26.42
C TYR A 406 -3.20 -3.37 26.76
N PHE A 407 -1.99 -3.27 26.14
CA PHE A 407 -0.89 -4.19 26.42
C PHE A 407 -0.28 -3.97 27.81
N SER A 408 -0.25 -2.76 28.32
CA SER A 408 0.29 -2.49 29.68
C SER A 408 -0.56 -3.13 30.78
N GLU A 409 -1.86 -3.25 30.58
CA GLU A 409 -2.79 -3.91 31.49
C GLU A 409 -2.82 -5.44 31.35
N ASP A 410 -2.19 -6.01 30.32
CA ASP A 410 -2.12 -7.44 30.09
C ASP A 410 -1.16 -8.09 31.13
N GLU A 411 -1.61 -9.13 31.81
CA GLU A 411 -0.81 -9.84 32.81
C GLU A 411 0.18 -10.87 32.20
N ARG A 412 0.00 -11.20 30.93
CA ARG A 412 0.86 -12.16 30.21
C ARG A 412 2.23 -11.57 29.94
N GLU A 413 3.30 -12.35 30.02
CA GLU A 413 4.64 -11.96 29.61
C GLU A 413 4.85 -12.11 28.09
N LEU A 414 4.17 -13.09 27.51
CA LEU A 414 4.25 -13.42 26.08
C LEU A 414 2.87 -13.29 25.44
N VAL A 415 2.81 -12.59 24.31
CA VAL A 415 1.61 -12.37 23.50
C VAL A 415 1.76 -13.13 22.18
N PRO A 416 0.77 -13.95 21.77
CA PRO A 416 0.80 -14.59 20.46
C PRO A 416 0.82 -13.56 19.32
N TYR A 417 1.67 -13.75 18.31
CA TYR A 417 1.69 -12.83 17.16
C TYR A 417 0.34 -12.80 16.40
N SER A 418 -0.41 -13.90 16.38
CA SER A 418 -1.76 -13.95 15.83
C SER A 418 -2.72 -12.93 16.46
N GLU A 419 -2.55 -12.64 17.75
CA GLU A 419 -3.33 -11.60 18.43
C GLU A 419 -2.91 -10.19 17.98
N ILE A 420 -1.62 -9.97 17.75
CA ILE A 420 -1.11 -8.71 17.18
C ILE A 420 -1.63 -8.54 15.75
N GLU A 421 -1.66 -9.58 14.96
CA GLU A 421 -2.18 -9.57 13.58
C GLU A 421 -3.68 -9.27 13.51
N ALA A 422 -4.46 -9.86 14.43
CA ALA A 422 -5.87 -9.53 14.58
C ALA A 422 -6.10 -8.08 15.02
N LEU A 423 -5.23 -7.55 15.92
CA LEU A 423 -5.25 -6.13 16.30
C LEU A 423 -4.89 -5.23 15.10
N ILE A 424 -3.88 -5.59 14.30
CA ILE A 424 -3.54 -4.89 13.06
C ILE A 424 -4.76 -4.81 12.14
N SER A 425 -5.50 -5.90 11.97
CA SER A 425 -6.71 -5.92 11.15
C SER A 425 -7.79 -4.97 11.69
N LEU A 426 -7.91 -4.86 13.02
CA LEU A 426 -8.85 -3.95 13.66
C LEU A 426 -8.50 -2.48 13.45
N ILE A 427 -7.21 -2.11 13.54
CA ILE A 427 -6.74 -0.73 13.37
C ILE A 427 -6.48 -0.35 11.91
N SER A 428 -6.51 -1.31 10.98
CA SER A 428 -6.35 -1.08 9.55
C SER A 428 -7.60 -0.42 8.95
N ARG A 429 -7.91 0.79 9.40
CA ARG A 429 -9.07 1.57 8.95
C ARG A 429 -8.63 2.83 8.23
N PRO A 430 -9.33 3.24 7.17
CA PRO A 430 -9.03 4.49 6.51
C PRO A 430 -9.22 5.67 7.46
N LEU A 431 -8.27 6.59 7.46
CA LEU A 431 -8.40 7.89 8.12
C LEU A 431 -8.94 8.93 7.17
N SER A 432 -9.84 9.76 7.66
CA SER A 432 -10.24 10.98 6.94
C SER A 432 -9.28 12.11 7.30
N LEU A 433 -8.41 12.46 6.35
CA LEU A 433 -7.47 13.57 6.50
C LEU A 433 -7.85 14.72 5.58
N VAL A 434 -7.59 15.95 6.03
CA VAL A 434 -7.76 17.12 5.18
C VAL A 434 -6.72 17.07 4.06
N GLU A 435 -7.18 17.01 2.82
CA GLU A 435 -6.34 17.05 1.62
C GLU A 435 -6.12 18.49 1.17
N TYR A 436 -7.21 19.22 1.05
CA TYR A 436 -7.20 20.64 0.72
C TYR A 436 -7.94 21.44 1.78
N GLU A 437 -7.32 22.50 2.27
CA GLU A 437 -8.02 23.49 3.07
C GLU A 437 -8.91 24.36 2.19
N ARG A 438 -10.05 24.80 2.76
CA ARG A 438 -10.97 25.68 2.04
C ARG A 438 -10.32 27.02 1.78
N GLU A 439 -10.30 27.43 0.52
CA GLU A 439 -9.74 28.69 0.08
C GLU A 439 -10.83 29.79 -0.07
N ARG A 440 -10.40 31.04 0.10
CA ARG A 440 -11.29 32.18 -0.09
C ARG A 440 -11.76 32.28 -1.55
N GLY A 441 -13.07 32.46 -1.75
CA GLY A 441 -13.68 32.56 -3.07
C GLY A 441 -14.04 31.19 -3.68
N SER A 442 -13.88 30.10 -2.93
CA SER A 442 -14.31 28.78 -3.35
C SER A 442 -15.83 28.66 -3.51
N LEU A 443 -16.24 27.63 -4.23
CA LEU A 443 -17.65 27.25 -4.34
C LEU A 443 -18.20 26.89 -2.94
N THR A 444 -19.49 27.07 -2.74
CA THR A 444 -20.15 26.63 -1.50
C THR A 444 -20.55 25.16 -1.66
N VAL A 445 -19.80 24.25 -1.07
CA VAL A 445 -20.04 22.80 -1.18
C VAL A 445 -20.51 22.26 0.16
N MET A 446 -21.49 21.36 0.11
CA MET A 446 -22.01 20.54 1.20
C MET A 446 -21.70 19.07 0.89
N THR A 447 -21.04 18.37 1.79
CA THR A 447 -20.77 16.93 1.64
C THR A 447 -21.97 16.06 2.03
N SER A 448 -22.96 16.65 2.71
CA SER A 448 -24.19 15.96 3.11
C SER A 448 -25.41 16.79 2.74
N PRO A 449 -26.47 16.18 2.18
CA PRO A 449 -27.68 16.90 1.77
C PRO A 449 -28.59 17.34 2.92
N PHE A 450 -28.24 17.04 4.19
CA PHE A 450 -29.20 17.07 5.29
C PHE A 450 -29.12 18.33 6.17
N SER A 451 -28.08 19.15 6.08
CA SER A 451 -27.81 20.21 7.07
C SER A 451 -27.93 21.61 6.51
N PHE A 452 -29.16 22.10 6.39
CA PHE A 452 -29.46 23.46 5.95
C PHE A 452 -30.09 24.27 7.09
N VAL A 453 -29.48 25.39 7.45
CA VAL A 453 -30.05 26.38 8.37
C VAL A 453 -30.78 27.46 7.58
N SER A 454 -30.19 27.96 6.50
CA SER A 454 -30.75 28.94 5.59
C SER A 454 -31.20 28.30 4.27
N PHE A 455 -31.93 29.03 3.47
CA PHE A 455 -32.52 28.58 2.21
C PHE A 455 -31.73 29.16 1.04
N PRO A 456 -30.97 28.36 0.29
CA PRO A 456 -30.24 28.83 -0.89
C PRO A 456 -31.16 29.15 -2.06
N ASP A 457 -30.77 30.10 -2.89
CA ASP A 457 -31.49 30.41 -4.10
C ASP A 457 -31.42 29.27 -5.12
N SER A 458 -30.26 28.62 -5.23
CA SER A 458 -30.02 27.52 -6.19
C SER A 458 -29.20 26.41 -5.55
N ILE A 459 -29.58 25.17 -5.82
CA ILE A 459 -28.84 23.96 -5.45
C ILE A 459 -28.44 23.19 -6.71
N ILE A 460 -27.23 22.74 -6.78
CA ILE A 460 -26.72 21.77 -7.74
C ILE A 460 -26.34 20.50 -6.97
N TRP A 461 -26.98 19.38 -7.25
CA TRP A 461 -26.75 18.13 -6.55
C TRP A 461 -26.08 17.12 -7.46
N ASN A 462 -24.84 16.79 -7.16
CA ASN A 462 -24.10 15.67 -7.72
C ASN A 462 -24.12 14.49 -6.75
N GLY A 463 -24.24 13.26 -7.26
CA GLY A 463 -24.26 12.03 -6.45
C GLY A 463 -25.64 11.69 -5.85
N LEU A 464 -26.74 12.22 -6.36
CA LEU A 464 -28.08 11.76 -5.95
C LEU A 464 -28.37 10.31 -6.36
N ASP A 465 -27.67 9.78 -7.33
CA ASP A 465 -27.70 8.39 -7.78
C ASP A 465 -27.07 7.41 -6.75
N GLU A 466 -26.21 7.90 -5.88
CA GLU A 466 -25.66 7.11 -4.79
C GLU A 466 -26.66 6.98 -3.63
N MET A 467 -27.11 5.77 -3.35
CA MET A 467 -27.92 5.53 -2.17
C MET A 467 -27.04 5.53 -0.91
N THR A 468 -27.01 6.66 -0.22
CA THR A 468 -26.41 6.77 1.10
C THR A 468 -27.45 6.47 2.17
N GLY A 469 -27.43 5.24 2.69
CA GLY A 469 -28.26 4.88 3.82
C GLY A 469 -27.86 3.51 4.38
N THR A 470 -27.37 3.48 5.60
CA THR A 470 -27.15 2.25 6.35
C THR A 470 -28.49 1.69 6.81
N ILE A 471 -29.09 0.79 6.05
CA ILE A 471 -30.19 -0.01 6.56
C ILE A 471 -29.61 -0.90 7.67
N ILE A 472 -30.06 -0.74 8.89
CA ILE A 472 -29.67 -1.62 9.99
C ILE A 472 -30.16 -3.01 9.64
N SER A 473 -29.22 -3.85 9.15
CA SER A 473 -29.54 -5.19 8.70
C SER A 473 -29.79 -6.09 9.90
N SER A 474 -31.01 -6.59 10.04
CA SER A 474 -31.35 -7.69 10.97
C SER A 474 -31.03 -9.07 10.39
N SER A 475 -30.20 -9.13 9.35
CA SER A 475 -29.88 -10.37 8.62
C SER A 475 -29.19 -11.44 9.48
N PHE A 476 -28.53 -11.05 10.56
CA PHE A 476 -27.88 -11.97 11.50
C PHE A 476 -28.87 -12.69 12.44
N LEU A 477 -30.12 -12.22 12.55
CA LEU A 477 -31.12 -12.75 13.45
C LEU A 477 -31.92 -13.90 12.82
N ARG A 478 -32.10 -14.99 13.57
CA ARG A 478 -32.99 -16.07 13.20
C ARG A 478 -34.46 -15.65 13.36
N PRO A 479 -35.43 -16.35 12.72
CA PRO A 479 -36.84 -15.96 12.79
C PRO A 479 -37.39 -15.74 14.20
N LYS A 480 -37.07 -16.63 15.14
CA LYS A 480 -37.49 -16.50 16.56
C LYS A 480 -36.83 -15.32 17.28
N GLU A 481 -35.62 -15.03 16.93
CA GLU A 481 -34.85 -13.86 17.45
C GLU A 481 -35.47 -12.56 16.93
N LYS A 482 -35.84 -12.51 15.65
CA LYS A 482 -36.58 -11.39 15.04
C LYS A 482 -37.91 -11.12 15.73
N GLU A 483 -38.64 -12.15 16.11
CA GLU A 483 -39.91 -12.03 16.86
C GLU A 483 -39.66 -11.36 18.24
N PHE A 484 -38.63 -11.82 18.95
CA PHE A 484 -38.23 -11.21 20.21
C PHE A 484 -37.83 -9.74 20.04
N VAL A 485 -36.92 -9.44 19.09
CA VAL A 485 -36.44 -8.08 18.85
C VAL A 485 -37.59 -7.16 18.45
N SER A 486 -38.52 -7.60 17.64
CA SER A 486 -39.72 -6.81 17.26
C SER A 486 -40.67 -6.51 18.42
N SER A 487 -40.54 -7.25 19.54
CA SER A 487 -41.28 -6.97 20.78
C SER A 487 -40.64 -5.91 21.69
N LEU A 488 -39.44 -5.49 21.39
CA LEU A 488 -38.72 -4.47 22.18
C LEU A 488 -39.37 -3.08 22.06
N PRO A 489 -39.31 -2.25 23.11
CA PRO A 489 -40.11 -1.02 23.22
C PRO A 489 -39.76 0.04 22.18
N TYR A 490 -38.53 0.03 21.65
CA TYR A 490 -38.05 1.01 20.68
C TYR A 490 -37.71 0.39 19.32
N PHE A 491 -38.31 -0.79 19.04
CA PHE A 491 -38.06 -1.46 17.78
C PHE A 491 -38.38 -0.55 16.58
N TRP A 492 -37.30 -0.28 15.76
CA TRP A 492 -37.38 0.57 14.59
C TRP A 492 -37.55 -0.31 13.34
N LYS A 493 -38.73 -0.27 12.72
CA LYS A 493 -39.01 -1.04 11.52
C LYS A 493 -38.27 -0.47 10.30
N GLU A 494 -37.88 -1.33 9.37
CA GLU A 494 -37.25 -0.94 8.10
C GLU A 494 -38.10 0.12 7.35
N GLU A 495 -39.44 0.01 7.41
CA GLU A 495 -40.33 1.01 6.83
C GLU A 495 -40.16 2.43 7.41
N ASN A 496 -39.89 2.52 8.71
CA ASN A 496 -39.64 3.80 9.37
C ASN A 496 -38.28 4.37 8.96
N GLU A 497 -37.27 3.52 8.84
CA GLU A 497 -35.96 3.91 8.34
C GLU A 497 -36.04 4.44 6.91
N MET A 498 -36.72 3.70 6.02
CA MET A 498 -36.96 4.17 4.64
C MET A 498 -37.70 5.50 4.62
N LYS A 499 -38.70 5.69 5.52
CA LYS A 499 -39.43 6.95 5.62
C LYS A 499 -38.52 8.09 6.08
N TYR A 500 -37.67 7.83 7.07
CA TYR A 500 -36.69 8.81 7.55
C TYR A 500 -35.72 9.23 6.44
N GLN A 501 -35.14 8.26 5.73
CA GLN A 501 -34.23 8.51 4.58
C GLN A 501 -34.94 9.28 3.47
N THR A 502 -36.20 8.93 3.19
CA THR A 502 -37.04 9.67 2.23
C THR A 502 -37.18 11.15 2.61
N LEU A 503 -37.52 11.41 3.87
CA LEU A 503 -37.67 12.79 4.36
C LEU A 503 -36.35 13.56 4.35
N SER A 504 -35.25 12.90 4.71
CA SER A 504 -33.92 13.51 4.67
C SER A 504 -33.52 13.87 3.24
N THR A 505 -33.73 12.97 2.28
CA THR A 505 -33.45 13.24 0.85
C THR A 505 -34.32 14.38 0.27
N LEU A 506 -35.51 14.62 0.85
CA LEU A 506 -36.37 15.72 0.42
C LEU A 506 -35.91 17.11 0.94
N ILE A 507 -35.01 17.17 1.91
CA ILE A 507 -34.54 18.43 2.47
C ILE A 507 -34.04 19.40 1.40
N PRO A 508 -33.09 19.05 0.50
CA PRO A 508 -32.63 19.98 -0.54
C PRO A 508 -33.75 20.47 -1.44
N PHE A 509 -34.70 19.62 -1.82
CA PHE A 509 -35.84 19.99 -2.64
C PHE A 509 -36.76 21.01 -1.95
N ARG A 510 -36.93 20.90 -0.64
CA ARG A 510 -37.73 21.83 0.16
C ARG A 510 -37.02 23.14 0.43
N TYR A 511 -35.69 23.14 0.49
CA TYR A 511 -34.90 24.30 0.88
C TYR A 511 -34.41 25.17 -0.28
N ALA A 512 -34.29 24.64 -1.50
CA ALA A 512 -33.97 25.44 -2.68
C ALA A 512 -35.10 26.45 -2.98
N LYS A 513 -34.80 27.76 -3.06
CA LYS A 513 -35.82 28.81 -3.28
C LYS A 513 -36.26 28.86 -4.72
N LYS A 514 -35.32 28.88 -5.66
CA LYS A 514 -35.61 29.22 -7.08
C LYS A 514 -35.26 28.09 -8.03
N LYS A 515 -34.19 27.35 -7.78
CA LYS A 515 -33.64 26.41 -8.76
C LYS A 515 -33.03 25.20 -8.11
N MET A 516 -33.23 24.05 -8.76
CA MET A 516 -32.58 22.79 -8.45
C MET A 516 -32.08 22.11 -9.72
N ASP A 517 -30.80 21.87 -9.80
CA ASP A 517 -30.16 21.09 -10.88
C ASP A 517 -29.66 19.77 -10.28
N ILE A 518 -30.09 18.66 -10.86
CA ILE A 518 -29.60 17.33 -10.52
C ILE A 518 -28.57 16.90 -11.55
N VAL A 519 -27.37 16.54 -11.11
CA VAL A 519 -26.36 15.98 -11.99
C VAL A 519 -26.57 14.48 -12.08
N LEU A 520 -26.69 13.98 -13.30
CA LEU A 520 -26.80 12.56 -13.61
C LEU A 520 -25.64 12.11 -14.48
N VAL A 521 -25.05 11.01 -14.10
CA VAL A 521 -23.97 10.36 -14.82
C VAL A 521 -24.43 9.01 -15.35
N SER A 522 -24.17 8.74 -16.63
CA SER A 522 -24.63 7.51 -17.29
C SER A 522 -23.76 6.31 -16.97
N LYS A 523 -22.47 6.50 -16.76
CA LYS A 523 -21.48 5.45 -16.52
C LYS A 523 -20.67 5.72 -15.27
N THR A 524 -20.44 4.68 -14.47
CA THR A 524 -19.50 4.68 -13.34
C THR A 524 -18.06 4.77 -13.83
N GLU A 525 -17.10 4.90 -12.92
CA GLU A 525 -15.67 4.83 -13.24
C GLU A 525 -15.26 3.49 -13.87
N SER A 526 -15.94 2.40 -13.50
CA SER A 526 -15.75 1.07 -14.10
C SER A 526 -16.48 0.88 -15.44
N MET A 527 -17.04 1.96 -16.01
CA MET A 527 -17.84 1.95 -17.25
C MET A 527 -19.13 1.11 -17.19
N GLU A 528 -19.59 0.78 -16.00
CA GLU A 528 -20.90 0.17 -15.76
C GLU A 528 -22.00 1.22 -15.77
N ASP A 529 -23.24 0.80 -16.06
CA ASP A 529 -24.40 1.72 -16.00
C ASP A 529 -24.69 2.10 -14.54
N THR A 530 -24.86 3.40 -14.29
CA THR A 530 -25.21 3.91 -12.97
C THR A 530 -26.61 3.48 -12.55
N LEU A 531 -26.76 3.05 -11.30
CA LEU A 531 -28.08 2.76 -10.71
C LEU A 531 -28.80 4.07 -10.42
N GLN A 532 -30.01 4.20 -10.93
CA GLN A 532 -30.80 5.40 -10.69
C GLN A 532 -31.42 5.41 -9.30
N ASN A 533 -31.39 6.56 -8.65
CA ASN A 533 -32.03 6.78 -7.37
C ASN A 533 -33.56 6.57 -7.46
N PRO A 534 -34.22 5.94 -6.48
CA PRO A 534 -35.68 5.74 -6.47
C PRO A 534 -36.50 7.02 -6.66
N PHE A 535 -36.04 8.17 -6.20
CA PHE A 535 -36.69 9.44 -6.43
C PHE A 535 -36.73 9.82 -7.91
N LEU A 536 -35.60 9.65 -8.60
CA LEU A 536 -35.49 9.94 -10.02
C LEU A 536 -36.34 8.96 -10.85
N ILE A 537 -36.33 7.67 -10.47
CA ILE A 537 -37.19 6.66 -11.10
C ILE A 537 -38.67 7.07 -10.98
N ARG A 538 -39.12 7.53 -9.82
CA ARG A 538 -40.51 7.99 -9.62
C ARG A 538 -40.82 9.17 -10.50
N ILE A 539 -39.94 10.15 -10.65
CA ILE A 539 -40.10 11.28 -11.55
C ILE A 539 -40.20 10.80 -13.00
N PHE A 540 -39.27 9.97 -13.45
CA PHE A 540 -39.19 9.47 -14.83
C PHE A 540 -40.41 8.62 -15.23
N GLN A 541 -40.97 7.87 -14.28
CA GLN A 541 -42.20 7.08 -14.53
C GLN A 541 -43.46 7.91 -14.73
N LYS A 542 -43.45 9.17 -14.26
CA LYS A 542 -44.64 10.04 -14.31
C LYS A 542 -44.54 11.11 -15.38
N VAL A 543 -43.34 11.54 -15.73
CA VAL A 543 -43.11 12.63 -16.73
C VAL A 543 -43.21 12.05 -18.14
N LYS A 544 -43.92 12.73 -19.03
CA LYS A 544 -44.00 12.38 -20.45
C LYS A 544 -42.66 12.68 -21.14
N GLU A 545 -42.36 11.96 -22.21
CA GLU A 545 -41.13 12.13 -22.98
C GLU A 545 -40.92 13.60 -23.47
N GLU A 546 -41.96 14.27 -23.93
CA GLU A 546 -41.89 15.67 -24.34
C GLU A 546 -41.58 16.64 -23.20
N GLU A 547 -42.03 16.35 -22.00
CA GLU A 547 -41.75 17.12 -20.78
C GLU A 547 -40.32 16.82 -20.28
N PHE A 548 -39.90 15.56 -20.34
CA PHE A 548 -38.56 15.13 -19.98
C PHE A 548 -37.51 15.85 -20.83
N LEU A 549 -37.73 15.98 -22.12
CA LEU A 549 -36.83 16.70 -23.03
C LEU A 549 -36.68 18.20 -22.70
N LYS A 550 -37.63 18.79 -21.99
CA LYS A 550 -37.55 20.20 -21.56
C LYS A 550 -36.68 20.40 -20.32
N ILE A 551 -36.63 19.42 -19.45
CA ILE A 551 -35.88 19.51 -18.18
C ILE A 551 -34.47 18.92 -18.28
N ILE A 552 -34.22 17.98 -19.22
CA ILE A 552 -32.90 17.41 -19.40
C ILE A 552 -31.98 18.34 -20.19
N LYS A 553 -30.82 18.60 -19.67
CA LYS A 553 -29.78 19.39 -20.32
C LYS A 553 -28.53 18.53 -20.46
N ARG A 554 -27.87 18.66 -21.60
CA ARG A 554 -26.57 18.01 -21.86
C ARG A 554 -25.54 19.11 -22.06
N PRO A 555 -24.96 19.62 -20.97
CA PRO A 555 -23.98 20.69 -21.10
C PRO A 555 -22.77 20.20 -21.88
N THR A 556 -22.27 21.03 -22.78
CA THR A 556 -21.01 20.81 -23.48
C THR A 556 -19.96 21.76 -22.89
N ILE A 557 -18.84 21.24 -22.47
CA ILE A 557 -17.72 22.06 -22.00
C ILE A 557 -17.06 22.66 -23.24
N SER A 558 -16.96 23.99 -23.30
CA SER A 558 -16.23 24.65 -24.38
C SER A 558 -14.76 24.29 -24.33
N MET A 559 -14.26 23.58 -25.34
CA MET A 559 -12.86 23.19 -25.47
C MET A 559 -11.91 24.39 -25.68
N ASP A 560 -12.43 25.56 -25.92
CA ASP A 560 -11.63 26.77 -26.21
C ASP A 560 -10.86 27.32 -25.02
N LYS A 561 -11.14 26.84 -23.79
CA LYS A 561 -10.45 27.27 -22.57
C LYS A 561 -9.30 26.35 -22.15
N THR A 562 -9.10 25.22 -22.81
CA THR A 562 -7.94 24.37 -22.58
C THR A 562 -6.81 24.83 -23.51
N LYS A 563 -5.68 25.26 -22.92
CA LYS A 563 -4.45 25.41 -23.71
C LYS A 563 -4.23 24.09 -24.43
N LYS A 564 -4.18 24.10 -25.76
CA LYS A 564 -3.70 22.94 -26.50
C LYS A 564 -2.32 22.64 -25.96
N ALA A 565 -2.17 21.47 -25.37
CA ALA A 565 -0.84 20.95 -25.12
C ALA A 565 -0.15 20.91 -26.49
N ASP A 566 1.01 21.55 -26.59
CA ASP A 566 1.85 21.38 -27.77
C ASP A 566 2.17 19.89 -27.82
N VAL A 567 1.54 19.20 -28.77
CA VAL A 567 1.93 17.83 -29.07
C VAL A 567 3.30 17.95 -29.70
N PHE A 568 4.31 17.66 -28.94
CA PHE A 568 5.63 17.44 -29.47
C PHE A 568 5.55 16.24 -30.41
N SER A 569 5.30 16.49 -31.69
CA SER A 569 5.59 15.49 -32.73
C SER A 569 7.10 15.45 -32.83
N ASN A 570 7.73 14.53 -32.16
CA ASN A 570 9.09 14.14 -32.51
C ASN A 570 8.99 13.49 -33.91
N ASP A 571 9.24 14.24 -34.95
CA ASP A 571 9.64 13.68 -36.24
C ASP A 571 11.02 13.04 -36.04
N LEU A 572 11.01 11.84 -35.52
CA LEU A 572 12.18 10.96 -35.55
C LEU A 572 12.33 10.58 -37.01
N GLY A 573 13.42 11.05 -37.65
CA GLY A 573 13.74 10.73 -39.02
C GLY A 573 13.65 9.23 -39.32
N GLU A 574 13.50 8.85 -40.58
CA GLU A 574 13.21 7.51 -41.07
C GLU A 574 14.24 6.41 -40.69
N ASP A 575 15.36 6.76 -40.01
CA ASP A 575 16.42 5.83 -39.61
C ASP A 575 16.50 5.66 -38.08
N ASN A 576 15.67 4.73 -37.55
CA ASN A 576 15.56 4.45 -36.12
C ASN A 576 16.62 3.46 -35.59
N THR A 577 17.67 3.20 -36.36
CA THR A 577 18.71 2.20 -36.04
C THR A 577 19.73 2.73 -35.03
N TYR A 578 19.84 4.04 -34.91
CA TYR A 578 20.88 4.69 -34.11
C TYR A 578 20.35 5.85 -33.28
N VAL A 579 20.86 5.97 -32.05
CA VAL A 579 20.79 7.20 -31.25
C VAL A 579 22.07 8.01 -31.48
N THR A 580 21.94 9.29 -31.75
CA THR A 580 23.08 10.21 -31.95
C THR A 580 23.12 11.28 -30.87
N PHE A 581 24.31 11.65 -30.42
CA PHE A 581 24.52 12.69 -29.43
C PHE A 581 25.79 13.50 -29.74
N SER A 582 25.89 14.74 -29.26
CA SER A 582 26.96 15.70 -29.60
C SER A 582 27.95 16.03 -28.49
N ALA A 583 27.65 15.66 -27.24
CA ALA A 583 28.51 16.01 -26.09
C ALA A 583 29.67 15.01 -25.89
N LEU A 584 30.52 14.85 -26.90
CA LEU A 584 31.59 13.85 -26.93
C LEU A 584 32.69 14.10 -25.88
N ASP A 585 32.90 15.35 -25.49
CA ASP A 585 33.86 15.81 -24.47
C ASP A 585 33.47 15.40 -23.05
N ARG A 586 32.26 14.99 -22.86
CA ARG A 586 31.72 14.57 -21.55
C ARG A 586 31.77 13.07 -21.30
N ILE A 587 32.18 12.28 -22.27
CA ILE A 587 32.28 10.83 -22.14
C ILE A 587 33.40 10.47 -21.18
N LYS A 588 33.05 9.82 -20.05
CA LYS A 588 34.00 9.27 -19.10
C LYS A 588 33.94 7.78 -19.14
N TRP A 589 34.97 7.13 -19.65
CA TRP A 589 35.05 5.70 -19.68
C TRP A 589 35.40 5.12 -18.30
N PRO A 590 34.86 3.95 -17.93
CA PRO A 590 35.24 3.26 -16.69
C PRO A 590 36.73 2.90 -16.68
N ASP A 591 37.34 2.87 -15.49
CA ASP A 591 38.75 2.50 -15.30
C ASP A 591 39.00 1.00 -15.51
N HIS A 592 37.97 0.21 -15.46
CA HIS A 592 37.99 -1.26 -15.65
C HIS A 592 36.60 -1.75 -16.10
N GLU A 593 36.56 -2.91 -16.68
CA GLU A 593 35.33 -3.58 -17.10
C GLU A 593 35.09 -4.85 -16.26
N SER A 594 33.83 -5.27 -16.17
CA SER A 594 33.42 -6.60 -15.72
C SER A 594 32.95 -7.41 -16.91
N TYR A 595 32.72 -8.71 -16.75
CA TYR A 595 32.11 -9.48 -17.84
C TYR A 595 30.72 -8.95 -18.19
N SER A 596 29.92 -8.57 -17.19
CA SER A 596 28.57 -8.05 -17.41
C SER A 596 28.56 -6.68 -18.06
N SER A 597 29.51 -5.80 -17.72
CA SER A 597 29.64 -4.51 -18.41
C SER A 597 30.10 -4.68 -19.87
N LEU A 598 31.04 -5.63 -20.14
CA LEU A 598 31.45 -5.97 -21.50
C LEU A 598 30.32 -6.61 -22.32
N GLU A 599 29.55 -7.50 -21.72
CA GLU A 599 28.37 -8.10 -22.34
C GLU A 599 27.33 -7.04 -22.72
N ASN A 600 27.04 -6.11 -21.80
CA ASN A 600 26.16 -4.98 -22.07
C ASN A 600 26.73 -4.07 -23.18
N LEU A 601 28.01 -3.74 -23.14
CA LEU A 601 28.62 -2.92 -24.19
C LEU A 601 28.49 -3.59 -25.58
N ILE A 602 28.66 -4.88 -25.66
CA ILE A 602 28.65 -5.63 -26.93
C ILE A 602 27.21 -5.82 -27.41
N TYR A 603 26.31 -6.30 -26.57
CA TYR A 603 24.96 -6.71 -26.97
C TYR A 603 23.90 -5.65 -26.73
N HIS A 604 24.11 -4.75 -25.76
CA HIS A 604 23.18 -3.69 -25.33
C HIS A 604 23.90 -2.35 -25.15
N PRO A 605 24.51 -1.78 -26.18
CA PRO A 605 25.40 -0.63 -26.06
C PRO A 605 24.70 0.62 -25.51
N LEU A 606 23.39 0.77 -25.68
CA LEU A 606 22.64 1.90 -25.09
C LEU A 606 22.46 1.72 -23.58
N ASP A 607 22.15 0.53 -23.08
CA ASP A 607 22.08 0.27 -21.64
C ASP A 607 23.44 0.44 -20.97
N TYR A 608 24.52 0.02 -21.64
CA TYR A 608 25.89 0.31 -21.17
C TYR A 608 26.17 1.82 -21.11
N PHE A 609 25.79 2.56 -22.15
CA PHE A 609 25.99 4.01 -22.20
C PHE A 609 25.25 4.72 -21.05
N MET A 610 23.98 4.35 -20.83
CA MET A 610 23.17 4.92 -19.75
C MET A 610 23.73 4.59 -18.37
N SER A 611 24.04 3.32 -18.12
CA SER A 611 24.47 2.87 -16.78
C SER A 611 25.93 3.12 -16.47
N SER A 612 26.85 2.87 -17.43
CA SER A 612 28.30 2.88 -17.16
C SER A 612 28.96 4.20 -17.52
N ILE A 613 28.44 4.92 -18.50
CA ILE A 613 29.02 6.21 -18.92
C ILE A 613 28.30 7.38 -18.30
N LEU A 614 26.97 7.39 -18.30
CA LEU A 614 26.15 8.45 -17.70
C LEU A 614 25.88 8.25 -16.22
N ASP A 615 26.22 7.10 -15.65
CA ASP A 615 25.97 6.72 -14.26
C ASP A 615 24.47 6.82 -13.86
N LEU A 616 23.59 6.53 -14.83
CA LEU A 616 22.16 6.50 -14.62
C LEU A 616 21.77 5.13 -14.06
N ASN A 617 21.35 5.13 -12.83
CA ASN A 617 20.79 3.92 -12.23
C ASN A 617 19.26 3.99 -12.30
N PRO A 618 18.55 2.87 -12.56
CA PRO A 618 17.12 2.83 -12.40
C PRO A 618 16.76 3.33 -11.00
N VAL A 619 15.74 4.17 -10.90
CA VAL A 619 15.22 4.55 -9.57
C VAL A 619 14.87 3.27 -8.86
N GLY A 620 15.62 2.94 -7.81
CA GLY A 620 15.44 1.72 -7.06
C GLY A 620 14.07 1.75 -6.39
N VAL A 621 13.10 1.09 -7.01
CA VAL A 621 11.96 0.60 -6.28
C VAL A 621 12.56 -0.39 -5.29
N THR A 622 12.28 -0.22 -4.00
CA THR A 622 12.75 -1.10 -2.94
C THR A 622 11.98 -2.42 -3.00
N GLU A 623 12.07 -3.10 -4.13
CA GLU A 623 11.50 -4.42 -4.34
C GLU A 623 12.53 -5.48 -3.97
N MET A 624 12.10 -6.45 -3.20
CA MET A 624 12.90 -7.63 -2.91
C MET A 624 13.19 -8.42 -4.20
N ASN A 625 14.37 -8.99 -4.28
CA ASN A 625 14.74 -9.88 -5.37
C ASN A 625 13.69 -10.98 -5.58
N LYS A 626 13.45 -11.35 -6.84
CA LYS A 626 12.55 -12.47 -7.16
C LYS A 626 13.02 -13.74 -6.44
N LEU A 627 12.08 -14.56 -6.00
CA LEU A 627 12.37 -15.80 -5.27
C LEU A 627 13.40 -16.69 -5.94
N SER A 628 13.35 -16.83 -7.28
CA SER A 628 14.33 -17.60 -8.06
C SER A 628 15.74 -17.03 -8.00
N SER A 629 15.88 -15.70 -8.04
CA SER A 629 17.16 -15.01 -7.88
C SER A 629 17.72 -15.20 -6.47
N THR A 630 16.86 -15.09 -5.45
CA THR A 630 17.23 -15.33 -4.05
C THR A 630 17.70 -16.76 -3.82
N MET A 631 17.01 -17.76 -4.40
CA MET A 631 17.45 -19.16 -4.36
C MET A 631 18.85 -19.33 -4.98
N GLY A 632 19.13 -18.66 -6.09
CA GLY A 632 20.46 -18.63 -6.70
C GLY A 632 21.51 -18.06 -5.75
N THR A 633 21.27 -16.88 -5.20
CA THR A 633 22.18 -16.21 -4.26
C THR A 633 22.49 -17.08 -3.02
N VAL A 634 21.46 -17.71 -2.45
CA VAL A 634 21.62 -18.63 -1.31
C VAL A 634 22.43 -19.86 -1.73
N ALA A 635 22.13 -20.46 -2.88
CA ALA A 635 22.85 -21.65 -3.35
C ALA A 635 24.34 -21.38 -3.59
N HIS A 636 24.68 -20.27 -4.25
CA HIS A 636 26.09 -19.84 -4.45
C HIS A 636 26.81 -19.68 -3.12
N ARG A 637 26.17 -19.01 -2.14
CA ARG A 637 26.78 -18.81 -0.83
C ARG A 637 26.95 -20.09 -0.03
N VAL A 638 26.00 -21.02 -0.11
CA VAL A 638 26.12 -22.35 0.51
C VAL A 638 27.28 -23.14 -0.10
N ILE A 639 27.42 -23.13 -1.45
CA ILE A 639 28.54 -23.77 -2.14
C ILE A 639 29.87 -23.14 -1.71
N GLU A 640 29.95 -21.82 -1.70
CA GLU A 640 31.14 -21.08 -1.26
C GLU A 640 31.56 -21.52 0.15
N VAL A 641 30.63 -21.56 1.12
CA VAL A 641 30.95 -21.91 2.51
C VAL A 641 31.36 -23.38 2.69
N ILE A 642 30.65 -24.31 2.01
CA ILE A 642 30.88 -25.75 2.15
C ILE A 642 32.15 -26.22 1.42
N PHE A 643 32.41 -25.68 0.23
CA PHE A 643 33.51 -26.14 -0.63
C PHE A 643 34.77 -25.28 -0.49
N SER A 644 34.76 -24.21 0.29
CA SER A 644 35.91 -23.30 0.41
C SER A 644 37.16 -24.01 0.88
N LYS A 645 38.30 -23.68 0.21
CA LYS A 645 39.63 -24.03 0.67
C LYS A 645 40.11 -22.99 1.67
N ARG A 646 40.34 -23.38 2.91
CA ARG A 646 40.76 -22.48 3.99
C ARG A 646 42.22 -22.76 4.35
N SER A 647 43.04 -21.73 4.43
CA SER A 647 44.45 -21.81 4.77
C SER A 647 44.71 -22.22 6.22
N ASP A 648 43.74 -21.97 7.10
CA ASP A 648 43.75 -22.24 8.54
C ASP A 648 43.25 -23.66 8.90
N VAL A 649 42.72 -24.43 7.91
CA VAL A 649 42.13 -25.75 8.14
C VAL A 649 42.76 -26.75 7.19
N GLU A 650 43.53 -27.70 7.79
CA GLU A 650 44.20 -28.77 7.03
C GLU A 650 43.18 -29.68 6.33
N GLY A 651 43.42 -29.98 5.07
CA GLY A 651 42.57 -30.85 4.25
C GLY A 651 41.30 -30.14 3.74
N SER A 652 41.05 -28.85 4.00
CA SER A 652 39.90 -28.10 3.45
C SER A 652 39.96 -28.08 1.92
N GLY A 653 38.81 -28.14 1.26
CA GLY A 653 38.67 -28.23 -0.21
C GLY A 653 38.88 -29.65 -0.77
N THR A 654 39.26 -30.64 0.05
CA THR A 654 39.32 -32.04 -0.38
C THR A 654 37.97 -32.73 -0.33
N PRO A 655 37.69 -33.71 -1.21
CA PRO A 655 36.42 -34.43 -1.19
C PRO A 655 36.04 -35.07 0.15
N ILE A 656 37.03 -35.50 0.94
CA ILE A 656 36.78 -36.11 2.28
C ILE A 656 36.30 -35.05 3.28
N TYR A 657 36.93 -33.89 3.27
CA TYR A 657 36.57 -32.79 4.16
C TYR A 657 35.13 -32.27 3.82
N ILE A 658 34.83 -32.06 2.54
CA ILE A 658 33.53 -31.61 2.06
C ILE A 658 32.45 -32.63 2.46
N GLU A 659 32.69 -33.93 2.30
CA GLU A 659 31.75 -34.98 2.70
C GLU A 659 31.38 -34.91 4.18
N ASN A 660 32.37 -34.68 5.06
CA ASN A 660 32.13 -34.57 6.50
C ASN A 660 31.24 -33.34 6.81
N ILE A 661 31.49 -32.19 6.15
CA ILE A 661 30.63 -30.98 6.32
C ILE A 661 29.21 -31.26 5.83
N LEU A 662 29.05 -31.87 4.68
CA LEU A 662 27.75 -32.20 4.10
C LEU A 662 26.95 -33.14 5.03
N LYS A 663 27.59 -34.08 5.70
CA LYS A 663 26.94 -35.01 6.63
C LYS A 663 26.56 -34.36 7.97
N GLU A 664 27.46 -33.56 8.52
CA GLU A 664 27.34 -33.10 9.89
C GLU A 664 26.71 -31.72 10.04
N ARG A 665 26.90 -30.82 9.08
CA ARG A 665 26.60 -29.39 9.24
C ARG A 665 25.81 -28.75 8.13
N SER A 666 25.47 -29.44 7.03
CA SER A 666 24.88 -28.83 5.86
C SER A 666 23.52 -28.15 6.15
N ASP A 667 22.68 -28.77 6.99
CA ASP A 667 21.37 -28.19 7.35
C ASP A 667 21.53 -26.85 8.06
N ARG A 668 22.39 -26.83 9.06
CA ARG A 668 22.67 -25.62 9.83
C ARG A 668 23.25 -24.50 8.95
N ILE A 669 24.19 -24.84 8.05
CA ILE A 669 24.81 -23.87 7.14
C ILE A 669 23.75 -23.31 6.19
N ILE A 670 22.86 -24.15 5.65
CA ILE A 670 21.77 -23.70 4.78
C ILE A 670 20.84 -22.76 5.55
N ASP A 671 20.48 -23.10 6.79
CA ASP A 671 19.59 -22.27 7.61
C ASP A 671 20.22 -20.91 7.94
N GLU A 672 21.47 -20.90 8.38
CA GLU A 672 22.21 -19.65 8.66
C GLU A 672 22.31 -18.75 7.41
N ILE A 673 22.52 -19.33 6.24
CA ILE A 673 22.62 -18.56 4.99
C ILE A 673 21.24 -18.08 4.52
N ILE A 674 20.18 -18.85 4.72
CA ILE A 674 18.81 -18.40 4.42
C ILE A 674 18.45 -17.20 5.31
N GLU A 675 18.78 -17.23 6.60
CA GLU A 675 18.58 -16.10 7.50
C GLU A 675 19.38 -14.85 7.07
N GLU A 676 20.63 -15.06 6.58
CA GLU A 676 21.51 -13.96 6.19
C GLU A 676 21.11 -13.33 4.85
N LYS A 677 20.68 -14.13 3.86
CA LYS A 677 20.55 -13.71 2.45
C LYS A 677 19.24 -14.08 1.78
N GLY A 678 18.43 -14.89 2.43
CA GLY A 678 17.23 -15.46 1.85
C GLY A 678 16.00 -15.38 2.74
N ALA A 679 15.85 -14.36 3.56
CA ALA A 679 14.76 -14.25 4.53
C ALA A 679 13.36 -14.43 3.90
N ILE A 680 13.16 -14.00 2.67
CA ILE A 680 11.90 -14.22 1.92
C ILE A 680 11.54 -15.71 1.76
N LEU A 681 12.52 -16.62 1.82
CA LEU A 681 12.30 -18.07 1.78
C LEU A 681 11.63 -18.60 3.05
N LEU A 682 11.68 -17.86 4.15
CA LEU A 682 11.13 -18.28 5.44
C LEU A 682 9.66 -17.88 5.63
N PHE A 683 9.05 -17.18 4.67
CA PHE A 683 7.64 -16.80 4.76
C PHE A 683 6.72 -17.99 4.58
N ASP A 684 5.58 -17.97 5.27
CA ASP A 684 4.59 -19.04 5.25
C ASP A 684 4.13 -19.40 3.83
N GLU A 685 3.93 -18.38 2.99
CA GLU A 685 3.56 -18.53 1.58
C GLU A 685 4.62 -19.23 0.73
N ASN A 686 5.88 -19.18 1.14
CA ASN A 686 7.01 -19.80 0.46
C ASN A 686 7.46 -21.12 1.12
N TYR A 687 6.81 -21.55 2.19
CA TYR A 687 7.20 -22.74 2.97
C TYR A 687 7.43 -23.99 2.10
N ASN A 688 6.46 -24.34 1.26
CA ASN A 688 6.58 -25.51 0.39
C ASN A 688 7.73 -25.36 -0.62
N LYS A 689 7.90 -24.18 -1.18
CA LYS A 689 8.99 -23.88 -2.14
C LYS A 689 10.35 -23.97 -1.47
N THR A 690 10.45 -23.52 -0.23
CA THR A 690 11.66 -23.56 0.59
C THR A 690 12.04 -24.98 0.97
N LEU A 691 11.08 -25.84 1.30
CA LEU A 691 11.33 -27.27 1.53
C LEU A 691 11.86 -27.96 0.27
N ILE A 692 11.26 -27.69 -0.89
CA ILE A 692 11.73 -28.24 -2.18
C ILE A 692 13.13 -27.73 -2.46
N PHE A 693 13.36 -26.41 -2.34
CA PHE A 693 14.67 -25.80 -2.55
C PHE A 693 15.76 -26.43 -1.68
N ARG A 694 15.51 -26.58 -0.37
CA ARG A 694 16.47 -27.23 0.57
C ARG A 694 16.83 -28.66 0.13
N LYS A 695 15.82 -29.44 -0.26
CA LYS A 695 16.01 -30.79 -0.73
C LYS A 695 16.83 -30.83 -2.00
N GLU A 696 16.45 -30.06 -3.01
CA GLU A 696 17.15 -29.97 -4.30
C GLU A 696 18.58 -29.49 -4.12
N LEU A 697 18.81 -28.47 -3.30
CA LEU A 697 20.14 -27.96 -3.01
C LEU A 697 21.03 -29.03 -2.37
N LYS A 698 20.53 -29.76 -1.36
CA LYS A 698 21.29 -30.87 -0.75
C LYS A 698 21.64 -31.99 -1.73
N GLU A 699 20.69 -32.39 -2.57
CA GLU A 699 20.92 -33.39 -3.62
C GLU A 699 21.97 -32.89 -4.60
N CYS A 700 21.92 -31.61 -4.95
CA CYS A 700 22.87 -30.96 -5.84
C CYS A 700 24.29 -30.95 -5.26
N LEU A 701 24.45 -30.56 -3.99
CA LEU A 701 25.74 -30.53 -3.31
C LEU A 701 26.39 -31.93 -3.26
N ASN A 702 25.60 -32.98 -2.99
CA ASN A 702 26.10 -34.36 -2.98
C ASN A 702 26.51 -34.83 -4.38
N LYS A 703 25.73 -34.48 -5.41
CA LYS A 703 26.05 -34.81 -6.80
C LYS A 703 27.32 -34.07 -7.27
N LEU A 704 27.48 -32.79 -6.90
CA LEU A 704 28.67 -31.99 -7.16
C LEU A 704 29.92 -32.62 -6.55
N LEU A 705 29.83 -33.03 -5.28
CA LEU A 705 30.91 -33.77 -4.64
C LEU A 705 31.24 -35.07 -5.39
N GLY A 706 30.23 -35.79 -5.91
CA GLY A 706 30.42 -36.97 -6.74
C GLY A 706 31.23 -36.68 -8.00
N VAL A 707 30.90 -35.59 -8.74
CA VAL A 707 31.66 -35.19 -9.95
C VAL A 707 33.12 -34.86 -9.60
N ILE A 708 33.36 -34.14 -8.53
CA ILE A 708 34.72 -33.78 -8.09
C ILE A 708 35.54 -35.07 -7.80
N ARG A 709 34.94 -36.04 -7.14
CA ARG A 709 35.60 -37.34 -6.84
C ARG A 709 35.88 -38.17 -8.06
N GLU A 710 34.90 -38.33 -8.93
CA GLU A 710 35.03 -39.18 -10.14
C GLU A 710 36.10 -38.68 -11.12
N ASN A 711 36.38 -37.36 -11.06
CA ASN A 711 37.43 -36.73 -11.88
C ASN A 711 38.76 -36.51 -11.12
N ASN A 712 38.88 -37.00 -9.89
CA ASN A 712 40.04 -36.78 -9.02
C ASN A 712 40.44 -35.32 -8.83
N LEU A 713 39.44 -34.44 -8.77
CA LEU A 713 39.63 -33.01 -8.58
C LEU A 713 39.64 -32.63 -7.12
N VAL A 714 40.27 -31.51 -6.81
CA VAL A 714 40.21 -30.83 -5.51
C VAL A 714 39.83 -29.39 -5.74
N VAL A 715 39.25 -28.75 -4.74
CA VAL A 715 38.91 -27.32 -4.84
C VAL A 715 40.18 -26.49 -4.73
N TYR A 716 40.47 -25.72 -5.76
CA TYR A 716 41.55 -24.74 -5.77
C TYR A 716 41.11 -23.46 -5.03
N ALA A 717 39.98 -22.91 -5.44
CA ALA A 717 39.36 -21.72 -4.84
C ALA A 717 37.84 -21.69 -5.09
N THR A 718 37.09 -21.03 -4.20
CA THR A 718 35.71 -20.60 -4.41
C THR A 718 35.64 -19.09 -4.37
N GLU A 719 34.74 -18.47 -5.14
CA GLU A 719 34.65 -17.01 -5.28
C GLU A 719 36.03 -16.36 -5.54
N ASN A 720 36.73 -16.95 -6.52
CA ASN A 720 38.07 -16.48 -6.83
C ASN A 720 38.05 -15.11 -7.53
N ARG A 721 38.35 -14.07 -6.75
CA ARG A 721 38.34 -12.69 -7.23
C ARG A 721 39.66 -12.36 -7.91
N PHE A 722 39.55 -11.75 -9.09
CA PHE A 722 40.67 -11.13 -9.79
C PHE A 722 40.36 -9.64 -10.02
N LEU A 723 41.40 -8.80 -9.86
CA LEU A 723 41.26 -7.35 -9.96
C LEU A 723 42.28 -6.79 -10.97
N LYS A 724 41.78 -5.98 -11.89
CA LYS A 724 42.59 -5.27 -12.89
C LYS A 724 43.48 -6.20 -13.72
N VAL A 725 42.94 -7.36 -14.12
CA VAL A 725 43.69 -8.29 -14.99
C VAL A 725 43.60 -7.77 -16.42
N ASP A 726 44.76 -7.59 -17.06
CA ASP A 726 44.88 -7.23 -18.46
C ASP A 726 44.64 -8.45 -19.35
N VAL A 727 43.47 -8.57 -19.96
CA VAL A 727 43.13 -9.59 -20.97
C VAL A 727 43.47 -9.13 -22.40
N SER A 728 44.24 -8.01 -22.49
CA SER A 728 44.70 -7.44 -23.77
C SER A 728 43.55 -6.95 -24.64
N LEU A 729 42.54 -6.30 -24.05
CA LEU A 729 41.61 -5.48 -24.81
C LEU A 729 42.40 -4.43 -25.61
N LYS A 730 41.88 -4.00 -26.75
CA LYS A 730 42.65 -3.15 -27.70
C LYS A 730 43.14 -1.84 -27.13
N ASP A 731 42.58 -1.37 -26.03
CA ASP A 731 43.00 -0.13 -25.32
C ASP A 731 43.65 -0.43 -23.96
N ASN A 732 43.96 -1.69 -23.67
CA ASN A 732 44.48 -2.18 -22.40
C ASN A 732 43.56 -1.94 -21.17
N THR A 733 42.28 -1.69 -21.36
CA THR A 733 41.31 -1.61 -20.23
C THR A 733 41.32 -2.95 -19.48
N PRO A 734 41.59 -2.93 -18.16
CA PRO A 734 41.66 -4.16 -17.37
C PRO A 734 40.24 -4.67 -17.03
N ILE A 735 40.14 -5.96 -16.72
CA ILE A 735 38.89 -6.54 -16.25
C ILE A 735 38.96 -6.96 -14.77
N ASN A 736 37.80 -6.88 -14.11
CA ASN A 736 37.54 -7.42 -12.80
C ASN A 736 36.51 -8.53 -12.87
N GLY A 737 36.60 -9.50 -11.95
CA GLY A 737 35.59 -10.55 -11.87
C GLY A 737 35.75 -11.46 -10.66
N SER A 738 34.78 -12.35 -10.47
CA SER A 738 34.83 -13.43 -9.51
C SER A 738 34.41 -14.73 -10.19
N ILE A 739 35.18 -15.79 -10.00
CA ILE A 739 34.89 -17.12 -10.53
C ILE A 739 34.27 -17.93 -9.39
N ASP A 740 33.09 -18.48 -9.59
CA ASP A 740 32.34 -19.17 -8.55
C ASP A 740 33.14 -20.34 -7.95
N MET A 741 33.73 -21.19 -8.79
CA MET A 741 34.58 -22.29 -8.34
C MET A 741 35.69 -22.61 -9.32
N VAL A 742 36.90 -22.75 -8.83
CA VAL A 742 38.06 -23.27 -9.57
C VAL A 742 38.45 -24.59 -8.92
N LEU A 743 38.59 -25.63 -9.76
CA LEU A 743 39.03 -26.95 -9.39
C LEU A 743 40.40 -27.23 -9.98
N GLU A 744 41.15 -28.11 -9.36
CA GLU A 744 42.49 -28.49 -9.78
C GLU A 744 42.61 -30.01 -9.84
N ASP A 745 43.27 -30.53 -10.86
CA ASP A 745 43.59 -31.93 -10.97
C ASP A 745 45.00 -32.27 -10.42
N ARG A 746 45.40 -33.52 -10.52
CA ARG A 746 46.72 -33.98 -10.00
C ARG A 746 47.90 -33.45 -10.83
N GLU A 747 47.67 -33.04 -12.06
CA GLU A 747 48.68 -32.53 -13.01
C GLU A 747 48.85 -31.00 -12.83
N GLY A 748 47.97 -30.41 -12.03
CA GLY A 748 47.98 -28.98 -11.78
C GLY A 748 47.20 -28.18 -12.78
N ASP A 749 46.43 -28.80 -13.65
CA ASP A 749 45.53 -28.12 -14.57
C ASP A 749 44.24 -27.66 -13.90
N LEU A 750 43.66 -26.55 -14.39
CA LEU A 750 42.52 -25.88 -13.76
C LEU A 750 41.22 -26.11 -14.53
N TYR A 751 40.12 -26.13 -13.77
CA TYR A 751 38.76 -26.31 -14.26
C TYR A 751 37.88 -25.21 -13.66
N ILE A 752 37.11 -24.51 -14.49
CA ILE A 752 36.22 -23.42 -14.06
C ILE A 752 34.77 -23.93 -14.04
N PHE A 753 34.09 -23.78 -12.93
CA PHE A 753 32.66 -24.02 -12.76
C PHE A 753 31.95 -22.71 -12.41
N ASP A 754 30.99 -22.34 -13.25
CA ASP A 754 30.08 -21.22 -13.02
C ASP A 754 28.68 -21.76 -12.73
N PHE A 755 28.14 -21.45 -11.59
CA PHE A 755 26.87 -21.98 -11.12
C PHE A 755 25.69 -21.12 -11.55
N LYS A 756 24.60 -21.79 -11.95
CA LYS A 756 23.36 -21.12 -12.30
C LYS A 756 22.16 -21.82 -11.67
N TRP A 757 21.34 -21.12 -10.93
CA TRP A 757 20.06 -21.62 -10.44
C TRP A 757 19.00 -21.43 -11.53
N SER A 758 18.97 -22.30 -12.51
CA SER A 758 18.12 -22.18 -13.68
C SER A 758 17.69 -23.56 -14.23
N SER A 759 16.48 -23.61 -14.75
CA SER A 759 15.96 -24.75 -15.52
C SER A 759 16.06 -24.55 -17.05
N PHE A 760 16.60 -23.43 -17.52
CA PHE A 760 16.73 -23.13 -18.97
C PHE A 760 17.97 -23.79 -19.59
N PHE A 761 17.87 -25.08 -19.84
CA PHE A 761 18.96 -25.87 -20.40
C PHE A 761 19.38 -25.41 -21.80
N SER A 762 18.44 -25.02 -22.65
CA SER A 762 18.70 -24.70 -24.06
C SER A 762 19.63 -23.49 -24.22
N HIS A 763 19.48 -22.46 -23.39
CA HIS A 763 20.29 -21.26 -23.42
C HIS A 763 21.78 -21.58 -23.12
N TYR A 764 22.05 -22.17 -21.94
CA TYR A 764 23.44 -22.47 -21.54
C TYR A 764 24.10 -23.53 -22.42
N ARG A 765 23.30 -24.49 -22.94
CA ARG A 765 23.77 -25.46 -23.91
C ARG A 765 24.21 -24.75 -25.18
N LYS A 766 23.43 -23.78 -25.67
CA LYS A 766 23.76 -23.01 -26.89
C LYS A 766 25.04 -22.19 -26.68
N LEU A 767 25.18 -21.51 -25.55
CA LEU A 767 26.36 -20.71 -25.21
C LEU A 767 27.66 -21.55 -25.28
N ILE A 768 27.63 -22.79 -24.78
CA ILE A 768 28.79 -23.71 -24.87
C ILE A 768 28.96 -24.28 -26.27
N SER A 769 27.87 -24.80 -26.91
CA SER A 769 27.95 -25.46 -28.21
C SER A 769 28.39 -24.53 -29.35
N GLU A 770 28.00 -23.25 -29.24
CA GLU A 770 28.36 -22.23 -30.23
C GLU A 770 29.58 -21.41 -29.80
N ASN A 771 30.12 -21.70 -28.59
CA ASN A 771 31.25 -20.96 -27.98
C ASN A 771 30.98 -19.45 -27.90
N LEU A 772 29.79 -19.06 -27.39
CA LEU A 772 29.36 -17.68 -27.30
C LEU A 772 29.48 -17.10 -25.88
N SER A 773 30.04 -17.85 -24.94
CA SER A 773 30.12 -17.40 -23.53
C SER A 773 31.28 -16.44 -23.33
N ILE A 774 30.96 -15.14 -23.37
CA ILE A 774 31.90 -14.05 -23.00
C ILE A 774 32.43 -14.27 -21.59
N GLN A 775 31.55 -14.57 -20.60
CA GLN A 775 31.88 -14.80 -19.21
C GLN A 775 32.97 -15.86 -19.04
N LEU A 776 32.75 -17.06 -19.56
CA LEU A 776 33.69 -18.18 -19.37
C LEU A 776 35.01 -17.96 -20.10
N GLU A 777 35.00 -17.30 -21.27
CA GLU A 777 36.21 -16.99 -22.04
C GLU A 777 37.09 -15.95 -21.31
N LEU A 778 36.46 -14.93 -20.73
CA LEU A 778 37.18 -13.93 -19.92
C LEU A 778 37.74 -14.54 -18.67
N TYR A 779 36.96 -15.38 -17.95
CA TYR A 779 37.41 -16.08 -16.77
C TYR A 779 38.60 -17.01 -17.04
N ARG A 780 38.52 -17.75 -18.13
CA ARG A 780 39.65 -18.60 -18.59
C ARG A 780 40.91 -17.77 -18.79
N THR A 781 40.80 -16.73 -19.60
CA THR A 781 41.93 -15.85 -19.94
C THR A 781 42.52 -15.18 -18.73
N ALA A 782 41.68 -14.67 -17.81
CA ALA A 782 42.11 -14.01 -16.60
C ALA A 782 42.84 -14.97 -15.66
N LEU A 783 42.26 -16.15 -15.42
CA LEU A 783 42.84 -17.16 -14.53
C LEU A 783 44.16 -17.72 -15.08
N GLU A 784 44.29 -17.97 -16.39
CA GLU A 784 45.54 -18.43 -17.02
C GLU A 784 46.65 -17.34 -16.93
N LYS A 785 46.30 -16.07 -17.09
CA LYS A 785 47.26 -14.98 -16.93
C LYS A 785 47.75 -14.82 -15.50
N GLU A 786 46.82 -14.92 -14.53
CA GLU A 786 47.14 -14.73 -13.13
C GLU A 786 47.97 -15.91 -12.57
N THR A 787 47.53 -17.12 -12.85
CA THR A 787 48.15 -18.34 -12.24
C THR A 787 49.32 -18.91 -13.07
N LYS A 788 49.46 -18.53 -14.33
CA LYS A 788 50.40 -19.14 -15.34
C LYS A 788 50.14 -20.64 -15.54
N ARG A 789 48.91 -21.11 -15.27
CA ARG A 789 48.53 -22.51 -15.34
C ARG A 789 47.47 -22.66 -16.44
N LYS A 790 47.32 -23.84 -17.01
CA LYS A 790 46.40 -24.12 -18.07
C LYS A 790 44.99 -24.35 -17.50
N VAL A 791 43.97 -23.75 -18.13
CA VAL A 791 42.58 -24.07 -17.89
C VAL A 791 42.08 -25.05 -18.94
N VAL A 792 41.82 -26.28 -18.49
CA VAL A 792 41.43 -27.39 -19.37
C VAL A 792 39.93 -27.37 -19.71
N ALA A 793 39.10 -26.98 -18.77
CA ALA A 793 37.67 -26.95 -18.96
C ALA A 793 37.01 -25.72 -18.34
N VAL A 794 36.05 -25.17 -19.07
CA VAL A 794 35.12 -24.15 -18.56
C VAL A 794 33.71 -24.70 -18.66
N SER A 795 32.90 -24.50 -17.60
CA SER A 795 31.62 -25.18 -17.49
C SER A 795 30.55 -24.30 -16.85
N TYR A 796 29.33 -24.35 -17.38
CA TYR A 796 28.13 -23.97 -16.68
C TYR A 796 27.54 -25.16 -15.93
N VAL A 797 27.23 -24.95 -14.65
CA VAL A 797 26.65 -25.97 -13.77
C VAL A 797 25.25 -25.52 -13.36
N LEU A 798 24.22 -26.15 -13.88
CA LEU A 798 22.83 -25.87 -13.55
C LEU A 798 22.44 -26.61 -12.27
N LEU A 799 22.32 -25.89 -11.18
CA LEU A 799 22.20 -26.45 -9.84
C LEU A 799 20.96 -27.33 -9.61
N PRO A 800 19.72 -26.97 -9.98
CA PRO A 800 18.55 -27.79 -9.65
C PRO A 800 18.62 -29.23 -10.18
N SER A 801 19.19 -29.42 -11.37
CA SER A 801 19.31 -30.73 -12.01
C SER A 801 20.71 -31.33 -11.92
N LEU A 802 21.69 -30.53 -11.55
CA LEU A 802 23.13 -30.74 -11.74
C LEU A 802 23.47 -31.17 -13.16
N SER A 803 22.99 -30.40 -14.12
CA SER A 803 23.41 -30.54 -15.50
C SER A 803 24.65 -29.68 -15.74
N ILE A 804 25.71 -30.31 -16.28
CA ILE A 804 26.98 -29.65 -16.55
C ILE A 804 27.19 -29.52 -18.06
N PHE A 805 27.32 -28.32 -18.55
CA PHE A 805 27.69 -27.99 -19.90
C PHE A 805 29.15 -27.54 -19.91
N THR A 806 30.03 -28.30 -20.54
CA THR A 806 31.48 -28.13 -20.41
C THR A 806 32.18 -28.17 -21.78
N SER A 807 33.28 -27.43 -21.86
CA SER A 807 34.15 -27.41 -23.06
C SER A 807 35.10 -28.59 -23.17
N SER A 808 35.17 -29.51 -22.20
CA SER A 808 36.08 -30.63 -22.17
C SER A 808 35.44 -31.89 -21.55
N ASN A 809 36.04 -33.05 -21.74
CA ASN A 809 35.54 -34.32 -21.21
C ASN A 809 35.70 -34.38 -19.70
N LEU A 810 34.57 -34.30 -18.98
CA LEU A 810 34.47 -34.64 -17.56
C LEU A 810 33.76 -35.98 -17.39
N LYS A 811 34.33 -36.88 -16.56
CA LYS A 811 33.67 -38.16 -16.20
C LYS A 811 32.49 -37.82 -15.27
N GLY A 812 31.30 -38.35 -15.58
CA GLY A 812 30.14 -38.14 -14.72
C GLY A 812 28.94 -38.96 -15.18
N ARG A 813 27.93 -39.10 -14.32
CA ARG A 813 26.68 -39.80 -14.61
C ARG A 813 25.81 -39.03 -15.64
N ARG A 814 24.79 -39.68 -16.23
CA ARG A 814 23.83 -39.13 -17.17
C ARG A 814 23.42 -37.70 -16.83
N GLY A 815 23.75 -36.76 -17.71
CA GLY A 815 23.45 -35.32 -17.53
C GLY A 815 24.62 -34.42 -17.93
N ASN A 816 25.86 -34.91 -17.87
CA ASN A 816 27.01 -34.13 -18.30
C ASN A 816 27.05 -34.14 -19.83
N ILE A 817 27.01 -33.00 -20.45
CA ILE A 817 27.11 -32.85 -21.90
C ILE A 817 28.43 -32.17 -22.20
N THR A 818 29.35 -32.89 -22.79
CA THR A 818 30.61 -32.32 -23.26
C THR A 818 30.42 -31.88 -24.71
N ILE A 819 30.75 -30.65 -24.99
CA ILE A 819 30.62 -30.05 -26.31
C ILE A 819 31.96 -29.42 -26.64
N SER A 820 32.56 -29.88 -27.69
CA SER A 820 33.81 -29.33 -28.24
C SER A 820 33.46 -28.50 -29.48
N PRO A 821 33.40 -27.16 -29.35
CA PRO A 821 33.15 -26.32 -30.50
C PRO A 821 34.42 -26.21 -31.33
N GLU A 822 34.32 -26.54 -32.60
CA GLU A 822 35.31 -26.14 -33.59
C GLU A 822 34.92 -24.76 -34.11
N ARG A 823 35.76 -23.75 -33.86
CA ARG A 823 35.61 -22.42 -34.43
C ARG A 823 36.89 -22.03 -35.18
N ASP A 824 36.69 -21.37 -36.32
CA ASP A 824 37.79 -20.87 -37.13
C ASP A 824 38.53 -19.67 -36.48
N LYS A 825 37.84 -18.96 -35.59
CA LYS A 825 38.40 -17.79 -34.83
C LYS A 825 38.22 -17.95 -33.34
N PRO A 826 39.21 -17.56 -32.51
CA PRO A 826 39.07 -17.49 -31.05
C PRO A 826 38.01 -16.48 -30.64
N LEU A 827 37.10 -16.85 -29.70
CA LEU A 827 36.07 -15.94 -29.16
C LEU A 827 36.68 -14.69 -28.56
N LEU A 828 37.83 -14.78 -27.88
CA LEU A 828 38.54 -13.66 -27.31
C LEU A 828 38.85 -12.56 -28.32
N ASP A 829 39.23 -12.92 -29.56
CA ASP A 829 39.51 -11.95 -30.61
C ASP A 829 38.23 -11.26 -31.10
N GLU A 830 37.11 -11.97 -31.14
CA GLU A 830 35.81 -11.40 -31.47
C GLU A 830 35.35 -10.43 -30.36
N ILE A 831 35.55 -10.77 -29.07
CA ILE A 831 35.29 -9.89 -27.94
C ILE A 831 36.09 -8.61 -28.04
N LYS A 832 37.41 -8.71 -28.29
CA LYS A 832 38.31 -7.54 -28.47
C LYS A 832 37.91 -6.64 -29.62
N ASN A 833 37.49 -7.25 -30.75
CA ASN A 833 37.05 -6.50 -31.92
C ASN A 833 35.70 -5.79 -31.64
N SER A 834 34.76 -6.49 -31.03
CA SER A 834 33.47 -5.93 -30.65
C SER A 834 33.59 -4.79 -29.63
N PHE A 835 34.46 -4.97 -28.63
CA PHE A 835 34.77 -3.92 -27.65
C PHE A 835 35.30 -2.65 -28.33
N ALA A 836 36.32 -2.82 -29.22
CA ALA A 836 36.90 -1.69 -29.93
C ALA A 836 35.92 -1.00 -30.87
N PHE A 837 35.04 -1.79 -31.53
CA PHE A 837 34.01 -1.26 -32.41
C PHE A 837 33.01 -0.42 -31.62
N ARG A 838 32.41 -0.97 -30.55
CA ARG A 838 31.42 -0.27 -29.74
C ARG A 838 32.00 0.97 -29.07
N LYS A 839 33.23 0.90 -28.62
CA LYS A 839 33.91 2.06 -28.03
C LYS A 839 34.14 3.19 -29.04
N ASN A 840 34.50 2.85 -30.26
CA ASN A 840 34.64 3.82 -31.34
C ASN A 840 33.29 4.39 -31.78
N GLU A 841 32.28 3.59 -31.85
CA GLU A 841 30.90 3.99 -32.17
C GLU A 841 30.42 5.05 -31.18
N ILE A 842 30.43 4.74 -29.86
CA ILE A 842 30.06 5.68 -28.80
C ILE A 842 30.94 6.93 -28.82
N SER A 843 32.25 6.78 -29.00
CA SER A 843 33.16 7.91 -29.08
C SER A 843 32.90 8.82 -30.28
N SER A 844 32.28 8.31 -31.34
CA SER A 844 31.85 9.12 -32.49
C SER A 844 30.45 9.77 -32.29
N GLY A 845 29.83 9.59 -31.14
CA GLY A 845 28.49 10.15 -30.82
C GLY A 845 27.34 9.36 -31.39
N ARG A 846 27.51 8.08 -31.57
CA ARG A 846 26.52 7.21 -32.21
C ARG A 846 26.39 5.90 -31.42
N ILE A 847 25.17 5.44 -31.21
CA ILE A 847 24.86 4.18 -30.49
C ILE A 847 23.81 3.42 -31.27
N GLU A 848 24.10 2.18 -31.62
CA GLU A 848 23.16 1.30 -32.28
C GLU A 848 22.10 0.81 -31.30
N ILE A 849 20.81 0.92 -31.69
CA ILE A 849 19.65 0.50 -30.87
C ILE A 849 18.83 -0.62 -31.52
N GLY A 850 19.31 -1.27 -32.53
CA GLY A 850 18.70 -2.34 -33.32
C GLY A 850 17.22 -2.68 -33.03
N GLU A 851 16.38 -2.65 -34.06
CA GLU A 851 15.08 -3.34 -34.05
C GLU A 851 15.26 -4.71 -34.69
N GLY A 852 15.31 -5.79 -33.91
CA GLY A 852 14.96 -7.14 -34.31
C GLY A 852 15.47 -7.77 -35.62
N ASN A 853 16.12 -7.02 -36.47
CA ASN A 853 16.89 -7.51 -37.63
C ASN A 853 18.34 -7.10 -37.42
N PRO A 854 19.27 -8.06 -37.38
CA PRO A 854 20.68 -7.71 -37.38
C PRO A 854 20.94 -6.79 -38.58
N PRO A 855 21.64 -5.64 -38.34
CA PRO A 855 22.02 -4.78 -39.47
C PRO A 855 22.68 -5.63 -40.52
N SER A 856 22.34 -5.40 -41.78
CA SER A 856 22.92 -6.20 -42.87
C SER A 856 24.44 -6.12 -42.77
N LEU A 857 25.14 -7.23 -42.86
CA LEU A 857 26.61 -7.31 -42.92
C LEU A 857 27.22 -6.30 -43.91
N LEU A 858 26.41 -5.72 -44.80
CA LEU A 858 26.76 -4.67 -45.75
C LEU A 858 27.04 -3.29 -45.09
N ASP A 859 26.46 -2.99 -43.95
CA ASP A 859 26.68 -1.72 -43.24
C ASP A 859 27.98 -1.74 -42.41
N TYR A 860 28.39 -2.93 -41.95
CA TYR A 860 29.65 -3.13 -41.24
C TYR A 860 30.86 -3.15 -42.17
N GLY A 861 30.70 -3.49 -43.43
CA GLY A 861 31.77 -3.58 -44.46
C GLY A 861 32.38 -2.22 -44.82
N LYS A 862 31.83 -1.12 -44.39
CA LYS A 862 32.41 0.23 -44.62
C LYS A 862 33.40 0.67 -43.55
N ILE A 863 33.47 -0.04 -42.42
CA ILE A 863 34.42 0.22 -41.35
C ILE A 863 35.50 -0.86 -41.43
N GLY A 864 36.58 -0.62 -42.08
CA GLY A 864 37.78 -1.42 -42.28
C GLY A 864 37.66 -2.95 -42.08
N ASN A 865 38.06 -3.75 -43.01
CA ASN A 865 37.82 -5.18 -43.17
C ASN A 865 38.07 -6.14 -41.98
N ASP A 866 38.49 -5.64 -40.81
CA ASP A 866 38.90 -6.46 -39.64
C ASP A 866 38.01 -6.30 -38.43
N MET A 867 36.96 -5.46 -38.44
CA MET A 867 36.11 -5.19 -37.29
C MET A 867 34.62 -5.52 -37.56
N VAL A 868 34.30 -6.81 -37.58
CA VAL A 868 32.89 -7.24 -37.52
C VAL A 868 32.53 -7.49 -36.04
N PRO A 869 31.66 -6.70 -35.44
CA PRO A 869 31.24 -6.91 -34.04
C PRO A 869 30.31 -8.14 -33.94
N LEU A 870 30.24 -8.68 -32.74
CA LEU A 870 29.17 -9.62 -32.39
C LEU A 870 27.82 -8.94 -32.57
N PRO A 871 26.79 -9.63 -33.09
CA PRO A 871 25.47 -9.03 -33.28
C PRO A 871 24.82 -8.66 -31.96
N LEU A 872 23.95 -7.67 -32.01
CA LEU A 872 23.10 -7.30 -30.84
C LEU A 872 22.20 -8.49 -30.49
N ASP A 873 21.82 -8.60 -29.22
CA ASP A 873 20.88 -9.62 -28.77
C ASP A 873 19.44 -9.22 -29.16
N ASP A 874 18.76 -10.09 -29.91
CA ASP A 874 17.37 -9.86 -30.37
C ASP A 874 16.35 -9.80 -29.23
N ASP A 875 16.62 -10.48 -28.12
CA ASP A 875 15.70 -10.54 -26.96
C ASP A 875 15.96 -9.44 -25.90
N GLY A 876 17.18 -8.91 -25.85
CA GLY A 876 17.62 -8.01 -24.77
C GLY A 876 17.02 -6.60 -24.81
N ASN A 877 16.54 -6.16 -25.96
CA ASN A 877 15.97 -4.80 -26.09
C ASN A 877 14.53 -4.67 -25.58
N LYS A 878 13.83 -5.76 -25.26
CA LYS A 878 12.44 -5.71 -24.76
C LYS A 878 12.35 -5.48 -23.24
N ASP A 879 13.38 -5.89 -22.52
CA ASP A 879 13.42 -5.88 -21.05
C ASP A 879 14.56 -5.02 -20.47
N GLY A 880 15.18 -4.15 -21.28
CA GLY A 880 16.27 -3.25 -20.83
C GLY A 880 15.81 -2.31 -19.72
N ASN A 881 16.68 -2.09 -18.73
CA ASN A 881 16.41 -1.23 -17.56
C ASN A 881 16.00 0.21 -17.95
N PHE A 882 16.36 0.65 -19.15
CA PHE A 882 16.06 1.99 -19.65
C PHE A 882 15.03 2.00 -20.77
N PHE A 883 14.29 0.90 -20.98
CA PHE A 883 13.27 0.79 -22.02
C PHE A 883 12.23 1.93 -21.97
N SER A 884 11.82 2.35 -20.79
CA SER A 884 10.89 3.48 -20.62
C SER A 884 11.47 4.82 -21.11
N VAL A 885 12.80 4.96 -21.15
CA VAL A 885 13.48 6.18 -21.60
C VAL A 885 13.63 6.16 -23.12
N TYR A 886 14.04 5.05 -23.70
CA TYR A 886 14.29 4.95 -25.15
C TYR A 886 13.21 4.19 -25.92
N GLY A 887 12.30 3.53 -25.27
CA GLY A 887 11.13 2.88 -25.91
C GLY A 887 10.26 3.85 -26.70
N CYS A 888 10.31 5.16 -26.35
CA CYS A 888 9.69 6.21 -27.15
C CYS A 888 10.36 6.44 -28.51
N PHE A 889 11.60 5.97 -28.71
CA PHE A 889 12.30 6.02 -30.00
C PHE A 889 11.96 4.83 -30.91
N LYS A 890 11.26 3.81 -30.38
CA LYS A 890 10.75 2.70 -31.17
C LYS A 890 9.32 3.00 -31.61
N LYS A 891 9.09 2.99 -32.92
CA LYS A 891 7.71 3.01 -33.49
C LYS A 891 7.20 1.59 -33.64
#